data_f5bde69f1f4f28a7a5de987db643a28a
#
_entry.id   f5bde69f1f4f28a7a5de987db643a28a
#
_cell.length_a   1.000
_cell.length_b   1.000
_cell.length_c   1.000
_cell.angle_alpha   90.00
_cell.angle_beta   90.00
_cell.angle_gamma   90.00
#
_symmetry.space_group_name_H-M   'P 1'
#
loop_
_entity.id
_entity.type
_entity.pdbx_description
1 polymer ?
#
loop_
_entity_poly.entity_id
_entity_poly.type
_entity_poly.pdbx_seq_one_letter_code
_entity_poly.pdbx_strand_id
1 'polypeptide(L)'
;VQVQNPWRRAGAKFGTAGRLVIMTTVAALLVAAVTVPLVGLAGIATRDVANTFNTLPVGELGAAPVRSVVYDAEGHVLTYLYPNAIYRVPVDYDQIAPVMRNAIVAIEDDGFYNEGALDPRGTMRALVNNTGGGSLQGASTLAQQYVKNVRVLQAGTNQSAVDAAIYPDLQRKVQDLRVAVDVEHQMTQQQLLASYLNVAYFDNNAWGIEVASQVYFSKPASALTLAEAALLAGLVQSPTQYDPFTEEAAATARRNTVLTRMWQLHYVTKAAAEAAEKQPLDLKRSGVPGSGCTAMTALASSVGAGFFCDYVEHVLELDYPSIWKEINTTGGLAIRTTLNLQDQRAADEGVNYVEPNHNGYFNPGQNADTEVLLTPGTGAVQAIAIDRKYGQDDIDYAVNSEYGGGAGVQTGSSSKLFTLVTALEQGYPFGHTIKVSAPSTAGPYTNCHGGYVNPATFNDSEGPTTGTEVWQMNQATVDSINVYFVNLEKEVGLCNVVKTAVKMGMTRADGRSLLAPDPSLGRNRFSADNLPGFTLGEVNVAPMSMAAAYASVAAGGMYCSPQAITGIAVISTGRQLPVQKQDCYRDMSTGVAAAASYILQGVLTVPGATAYGRAISHHAAAKTGTADNGYYAAFAGYTPTLAGYVSVFNPTNPT
;
A
#
# COMPACT_ATOMS: atom_id res chain seq x y z
N VAL A 1 32.73 78.69 -88.42
CA VAL A 1 32.39 77.24 -88.52
C VAL A 1 31.86 76.82 -87.15
N GLN A 2 30.53 76.72 -87.10
CA GLN A 2 29.84 76.22 -85.90
C GLN A 2 29.77 74.68 -85.93
N VAL A 3 30.35 74.00 -84.97
CA VAL A 3 30.22 72.56 -84.82
C VAL A 3 28.91 72.31 -84.05
N GLN A 4 27.90 71.72 -84.72
CA GLN A 4 26.65 71.31 -84.14
C GLN A 4 26.85 69.95 -83.37
N ASN A 5 26.53 69.94 -82.10
CA ASN A 5 26.59 68.78 -81.20
C ASN A 5 25.38 67.84 -81.45
N PRO A 6 25.60 66.61 -81.89
CA PRO A 6 24.53 65.70 -82.29
C PRO A 6 23.70 64.99 -81.14
N TRP A 7 23.98 65.30 -79.88
CA TRP A 7 23.38 64.59 -78.74
C TRP A 7 22.09 65.23 -78.14
N ARG A 8 21.50 66.22 -78.83
CA ARG A 8 20.30 66.90 -78.33
C ARG A 8 18.97 66.42 -78.93
N ARG A 9 18.84 65.25 -79.54
CA ARG A 9 17.55 64.77 -80.11
C ARG A 9 17.19 63.34 -79.81
N ALA A 10 17.58 62.77 -78.65
CA ALA A 10 17.06 61.46 -78.24
C ALA A 10 16.21 61.52 -76.94
N GLY A 11 15.78 62.70 -76.55
CA GLY A 11 15.08 62.91 -75.26
C GLY A 11 13.59 63.23 -75.31
N ALA A 12 12.86 62.87 -76.37
CA ALA A 12 11.43 63.18 -76.37
C ALA A 12 10.66 62.18 -77.22
N LYS A 13 10.11 61.14 -76.57
CA LYS A 13 8.84 60.47 -76.88
C LYS A 13 8.69 59.15 -76.07
N PHE A 14 8.92 59.19 -74.75
CA PHE A 14 8.18 58.25 -73.93
C PHE A 14 6.88 58.97 -73.50
N GLY A 15 5.78 58.58 -74.11
CA GLY A 15 4.45 59.10 -73.72
C GLY A 15 4.22 58.86 -72.27
N THR A 16 3.34 59.65 -71.65
CA THR A 16 2.96 59.52 -70.22
C THR A 16 2.63 58.08 -69.76
N ALA A 17 2.08 57.26 -70.64
CA ALA A 17 1.86 55.83 -70.44
C ALA A 17 3.15 55.03 -70.24
N GLY A 18 4.22 55.27 -71.02
CA GLY A 18 5.53 54.59 -70.89
C GLY A 18 6.25 54.95 -69.60
N ARG A 19 6.10 56.22 -69.14
CA ARG A 19 6.67 56.63 -67.83
C ARG A 19 5.91 56.04 -66.69
N LEU A 20 4.55 55.86 -66.78
CA LEU A 20 3.74 55.22 -65.77
C LEU A 20 4.11 53.74 -65.63
N VAL A 21 4.29 53.04 -66.76
CA VAL A 21 4.71 51.61 -66.77
C VAL A 21 6.08 51.44 -66.13
N ILE A 22 7.07 52.31 -66.49
CA ILE A 22 8.39 52.24 -65.89
C ILE A 22 8.32 52.55 -64.38
N MET A 23 7.56 53.57 -63.96
CA MET A 23 7.42 53.88 -62.52
C MET A 23 6.68 52.75 -61.73
N THR A 24 5.65 52.15 -62.30
CA THR A 24 4.96 51.05 -61.65
C THR A 24 5.82 49.77 -61.59
N THR A 25 6.61 49.49 -62.63
CA THR A 25 7.55 48.37 -62.64
C THR A 25 8.67 48.56 -61.63
N VAL A 26 9.25 49.79 -61.57
CA VAL A 26 10.30 50.14 -60.58
C VAL A 26 9.70 50.08 -59.14
N ALA A 27 8.53 50.62 -58.95
CA ALA A 27 7.86 50.53 -57.66
C ALA A 27 7.55 49.06 -57.23
N ALA A 28 7.06 48.22 -58.15
CA ALA A 28 6.85 46.81 -57.94
C ALA A 28 8.14 46.05 -57.63
N LEU A 29 9.23 46.36 -58.32
CA LEU A 29 10.55 45.78 -58.05
C LEU A 29 11.12 46.25 -56.72
N LEU A 30 10.92 47.49 -56.31
CA LEU A 30 11.31 47.99 -54.99
C LEU A 30 10.50 47.34 -53.87
N VAL A 31 9.20 47.20 -54.03
CA VAL A 31 8.33 46.46 -53.09
C VAL A 31 8.75 45.00 -52.99
N ALA A 32 9.00 44.35 -54.13
CA ALA A 32 9.48 42.98 -54.16
C ALA A 32 10.88 42.82 -53.52
N ALA A 33 11.78 43.77 -53.75
CA ALA A 33 13.11 43.77 -53.17
C ALA A 33 13.12 43.91 -51.63
N VAL A 34 12.05 44.50 -51.04
CA VAL A 34 11.90 44.62 -49.59
C VAL A 34 11.07 43.48 -49.03
N THR A 35 9.98 43.08 -49.71
CA THR A 35 9.07 42.07 -49.19
C THR A 35 9.59 40.63 -49.33
N VAL A 36 10.26 40.31 -50.45
CA VAL A 36 10.80 38.94 -50.66
C VAL A 36 11.88 38.57 -49.65
N PRO A 37 12.88 39.43 -49.33
CA PRO A 37 13.83 39.13 -48.25
C PRO A 37 13.19 39.06 -46.89
N LEU A 38 12.21 39.93 -46.57
CA LEU A 38 11.48 39.88 -45.29
C LEU A 38 10.68 38.61 -45.14
N VAL A 39 9.96 38.17 -46.17
CA VAL A 39 9.21 36.93 -46.17
C VAL A 39 10.18 35.73 -46.13
N GLY A 40 11.32 35.81 -46.85
CA GLY A 40 12.35 34.77 -46.82
C GLY A 40 13.00 34.66 -45.44
N LEU A 41 13.36 35.79 -44.80
CA LEU A 41 13.90 35.79 -43.44
C LEU A 41 12.88 35.32 -42.42
N ALA A 42 11.61 35.71 -42.54
CA ALA A 42 10.54 35.19 -41.69
C ALA A 42 10.35 33.69 -41.89
N GLY A 43 10.41 33.19 -43.14
CA GLY A 43 10.33 31.76 -43.44
C GLY A 43 11.52 30.96 -42.89
N ILE A 44 12.74 31.49 -42.98
CA ILE A 44 13.92 30.85 -42.37
C ILE A 44 13.79 30.87 -40.83
N ALA A 45 13.43 32.00 -40.24
CA ALA A 45 13.27 32.12 -38.79
C ALA A 45 12.19 31.15 -38.27
N THR A 46 11.04 31.03 -38.96
CA THR A 46 9.99 30.08 -38.57
C THR A 46 10.44 28.63 -38.73
N ARG A 47 11.20 28.29 -39.76
CA ARG A 47 11.77 26.96 -39.96
C ARG A 47 12.79 26.60 -38.88
N ASP A 48 13.67 27.55 -38.51
CA ASP A 48 14.68 27.34 -37.48
C ASP A 48 14.04 27.19 -36.10
N VAL A 49 12.99 27.97 -35.80
CA VAL A 49 12.18 27.82 -34.58
C VAL A 49 11.47 26.45 -34.56
N ALA A 50 10.86 26.04 -35.69
CA ALA A 50 10.22 24.75 -35.78
C ALA A 50 11.20 23.56 -35.62
N ASN A 51 12.38 23.68 -36.25
CA ASN A 51 13.44 22.67 -36.10
C ASN A 51 13.95 22.62 -34.66
N THR A 52 14.18 23.77 -34.01
CA THR A 52 14.60 23.84 -32.61
C THR A 52 13.54 23.24 -31.71
N PHE A 53 12.26 23.55 -31.92
CA PHE A 53 11.14 22.98 -31.17
C PHE A 53 11.09 21.44 -31.31
N ASN A 54 11.24 20.91 -32.51
CA ASN A 54 11.21 19.49 -32.80
C ASN A 54 12.43 18.73 -32.24
N THR A 55 13.55 19.39 -32.06
CA THR A 55 14.79 18.80 -31.50
C THR A 55 14.98 19.07 -30.01
N LEU A 56 14.04 19.77 -29.34
CA LEU A 56 14.09 19.94 -27.88
C LEU A 56 14.13 18.59 -27.18
N PRO A 57 15.12 18.35 -26.33
CA PRO A 57 15.14 17.15 -25.50
C PRO A 57 14.01 17.27 -24.47
N VAL A 58 12.97 16.47 -24.63
CA VAL A 58 11.89 16.33 -23.66
C VAL A 58 11.91 14.92 -23.11
N GLY A 59 11.79 14.79 -21.79
CA GLY A 59 11.59 13.49 -21.16
C GLY A 59 10.24 12.90 -21.59
N GLU A 60 10.16 11.58 -21.69
CA GLU A 60 8.89 10.90 -21.90
C GLU A 60 7.92 11.24 -20.76
N LEU A 61 6.66 11.50 -21.09
CA LEU A 61 5.61 11.63 -20.11
C LEU A 61 5.28 10.24 -19.58
N GLY A 62 5.76 9.91 -18.38
CA GLY A 62 5.40 8.66 -17.72
C GLY A 62 3.89 8.55 -17.48
N ALA A 63 3.41 7.35 -17.22
CA ALA A 63 2.00 7.15 -16.87
C ALA A 63 1.61 7.92 -15.60
N ALA A 64 0.38 8.38 -15.54
CA ALA A 64 -0.18 8.92 -14.31
C ALA A 64 -0.29 7.79 -13.26
N PRO A 65 0.05 8.06 -11.98
CA PRO A 65 -0.04 7.06 -10.93
C PRO A 65 -1.43 6.42 -10.84
N VAL A 66 -1.50 5.11 -10.59
CA VAL A 66 -2.75 4.37 -10.42
C VAL A 66 -2.69 3.53 -9.16
N ARG A 67 -3.85 3.24 -8.55
CA ARG A 67 -3.91 2.40 -7.34
C ARG A 67 -3.35 1.00 -7.58
N SER A 68 -2.74 0.44 -6.55
CA SER A 68 -2.47 -0.99 -6.46
C SER A 68 -3.60 -1.69 -5.71
N VAL A 69 -3.71 -3.00 -5.85
CA VAL A 69 -4.81 -3.78 -5.29
C VAL A 69 -4.24 -4.96 -4.51
N VAL A 70 -4.71 -5.14 -3.28
CA VAL A 70 -4.36 -6.28 -2.44
C VAL A 70 -5.52 -7.28 -2.46
N TYR A 71 -5.20 -8.54 -2.73
CA TYR A 71 -6.16 -9.64 -2.82
C TYR A 71 -5.88 -10.69 -1.76
N ASP A 72 -6.93 -11.39 -1.30
CA ASP A 72 -6.80 -12.63 -0.54
C ASP A 72 -6.29 -13.79 -1.41
N ALA A 73 -6.22 -15.00 -0.82
CA ALA A 73 -5.78 -16.21 -1.52
C ALA A 73 -6.73 -16.63 -2.65
N GLU A 74 -8.02 -16.33 -2.54
CA GLU A 74 -9.06 -16.68 -3.51
C GLU A 74 -9.27 -15.62 -4.59
N GLY A 75 -8.70 -14.41 -4.42
CA GLY A 75 -8.77 -13.31 -5.38
C GLY A 75 -9.85 -12.26 -5.07
N HIS A 76 -10.42 -12.26 -3.87
CA HIS A 76 -11.27 -11.17 -3.42
C HIS A 76 -10.41 -9.96 -3.06
N VAL A 77 -10.91 -8.77 -3.36
CA VAL A 77 -10.19 -7.52 -3.03
C VAL A 77 -10.29 -7.26 -1.53
N LEU A 78 -9.12 -7.11 -0.89
CA LEU A 78 -9.00 -6.71 0.50
C LEU A 78 -9.01 -5.19 0.64
N THR A 79 -8.10 -4.53 -0.06
CA THR A 79 -7.94 -3.08 -0.01
C THR A 79 -7.27 -2.54 -1.27
N TYR A 80 -7.21 -1.20 -1.36
CA TYR A 80 -6.50 -0.47 -2.39
C TYR A 80 -5.39 0.37 -1.76
N LEU A 81 -4.20 0.37 -2.40
CA LEU A 81 -3.06 1.19 -2.03
C LEU A 81 -2.91 2.30 -3.06
N TYR A 82 -2.99 3.56 -2.63
CA TYR A 82 -2.94 4.72 -3.51
C TYR A 82 -1.58 5.39 -3.44
N PRO A 83 -0.90 5.61 -4.59
CA PRO A 83 0.35 6.35 -4.63
C PRO A 83 0.22 7.72 -3.97
N ASN A 84 1.15 8.05 -3.07
CA ASN A 84 1.19 9.33 -2.36
C ASN A 84 -0.12 9.74 -1.66
N ALA A 85 -0.95 8.79 -1.25
CA ALA A 85 -2.30 9.02 -0.71
C ALA A 85 -3.22 9.82 -1.67
N ILE A 86 -2.92 9.81 -2.97
CA ILE A 86 -3.75 10.46 -3.99
C ILE A 86 -4.81 9.46 -4.47
N TYR A 87 -6.02 9.62 -3.97
CA TYR A 87 -7.14 8.79 -4.38
C TYR A 87 -7.58 9.13 -5.80
N ARG A 88 -7.41 8.17 -6.73
CA ARG A 88 -7.78 8.32 -8.13
C ARG A 88 -8.32 7.00 -8.70
N VAL A 89 -9.49 7.08 -9.33
CA VAL A 89 -10.15 5.97 -10.02
C VAL A 89 -10.30 6.33 -11.50
N PRO A 90 -9.40 5.84 -12.35
CA PRO A 90 -9.53 6.05 -13.80
C PRO A 90 -10.79 5.34 -14.33
N VAL A 91 -11.49 6.03 -15.24
CA VAL A 91 -12.67 5.51 -15.95
C VAL A 91 -12.49 5.70 -17.45
N ASP A 92 -13.09 4.80 -18.24
CA ASP A 92 -13.08 4.89 -19.68
C ASP A 92 -13.98 6.02 -20.20
N TYR A 93 -13.74 6.45 -21.44
CA TYR A 93 -14.51 7.54 -22.07
C TYR A 93 -16.03 7.33 -21.98
N ASP A 94 -16.50 6.10 -22.21
CA ASP A 94 -17.93 5.78 -22.19
C ASP A 94 -18.53 5.73 -20.77
N GLN A 95 -17.70 5.64 -19.75
CA GLN A 95 -18.10 5.72 -18.33
C GLN A 95 -18.19 7.16 -17.81
N ILE A 96 -17.90 8.17 -18.65
CA ILE A 96 -18.06 9.59 -18.33
C ILE A 96 -19.33 10.12 -19.01
N ALA A 97 -20.23 10.75 -18.27
CA ALA A 97 -21.45 11.31 -18.82
C ALA A 97 -21.17 12.22 -20.03
N PRO A 98 -21.91 12.10 -21.16
CA PRO A 98 -21.72 12.97 -22.32
C PRO A 98 -21.79 14.46 -22.00
N VAL A 99 -22.66 14.85 -21.06
CA VAL A 99 -22.77 16.24 -20.61
C VAL A 99 -21.50 16.75 -19.92
N MET A 100 -20.75 15.87 -19.23
CA MET A 100 -19.48 16.24 -18.61
C MET A 100 -18.38 16.43 -19.65
N ARG A 101 -18.29 15.54 -20.62
CA ARG A 101 -17.34 15.64 -21.74
C ARG A 101 -17.54 16.95 -22.53
N ASN A 102 -18.80 17.31 -22.78
CA ASN A 102 -19.14 18.56 -23.45
C ASN A 102 -18.90 19.80 -22.59
N ALA A 103 -19.18 19.74 -21.28
CA ALA A 103 -18.98 20.85 -20.36
C ALA A 103 -17.52 21.26 -20.24
N ILE A 104 -16.62 20.27 -20.10
CA ILE A 104 -15.18 20.56 -19.96
C ILE A 104 -14.58 21.11 -21.27
N VAL A 105 -14.95 20.54 -22.42
CA VAL A 105 -14.53 21.06 -23.73
C VAL A 105 -15.07 22.48 -23.93
N ALA A 106 -16.32 22.75 -23.59
CA ALA A 106 -16.93 24.06 -23.77
C ALA A 106 -16.23 25.17 -22.97
N ILE A 107 -15.70 24.87 -21.78
CA ILE A 107 -15.15 25.89 -20.88
C ILE A 107 -13.62 25.99 -20.95
N GLU A 108 -12.91 24.90 -21.20
CA GLU A 108 -11.46 24.83 -21.17
C GLU A 108 -10.82 24.89 -22.56
N ASP A 109 -11.46 24.30 -23.59
CA ASP A 109 -10.86 24.15 -24.92
C ASP A 109 -11.96 23.99 -26.00
N ASP A 110 -12.58 25.09 -26.41
CA ASP A 110 -13.68 25.06 -27.38
C ASP A 110 -13.27 24.64 -28.80
N GLY A 111 -11.95 24.65 -29.07
CA GLY A 111 -11.32 24.18 -30.31
C GLY A 111 -10.92 22.69 -30.30
N PHE A 112 -11.03 21.99 -29.19
CA PHE A 112 -10.48 20.65 -28.95
C PHE A 112 -10.70 19.64 -30.09
N TYR A 113 -11.88 19.62 -30.69
CA TYR A 113 -12.19 18.68 -31.76
C TYR A 113 -11.70 19.12 -33.15
N ASN A 114 -11.28 20.38 -33.31
CA ASN A 114 -10.94 20.98 -34.59
C ASN A 114 -9.48 21.46 -34.67
N GLU A 115 -8.84 21.65 -33.54
CA GLU A 115 -7.50 22.20 -33.40
C GLU A 115 -6.61 21.16 -32.67
N GLY A 116 -5.30 21.20 -32.87
CA GLY A 116 -4.36 20.31 -32.18
C GLY A 116 -3.83 20.92 -30.87
N ALA A 117 -2.71 20.37 -30.35
CA ALA A 117 -2.05 20.83 -29.13
C ALA A 117 -1.68 22.32 -29.10
N LEU A 118 -1.72 22.97 -30.24
CA LEU A 118 -1.61 24.41 -30.43
C LEU A 118 -2.97 24.95 -30.86
N ASP A 119 -3.52 25.86 -30.04
CA ASP A 119 -4.63 26.73 -30.44
C ASP A 119 -4.10 28.13 -30.77
N PRO A 120 -3.80 28.43 -32.05
CA PRO A 120 -3.29 29.74 -32.44
C PRO A 120 -4.33 30.87 -32.25
N ARG A 121 -5.64 30.52 -32.38
CA ARG A 121 -6.75 31.49 -32.23
C ARG A 121 -7.01 31.81 -30.77
N GLY A 122 -7.02 30.81 -29.89
CA GLY A 122 -7.14 31.00 -28.45
C GLY A 122 -5.95 31.75 -27.88
N THR A 123 -4.74 31.42 -28.33
CA THR A 123 -3.52 32.15 -27.95
C THR A 123 -3.58 33.62 -28.36
N MET A 124 -4.05 33.94 -29.58
CA MET A 124 -4.22 35.32 -30.04
C MET A 124 -5.33 36.02 -29.27
N ARG A 125 -6.46 35.36 -29.02
CA ARG A 125 -7.58 35.89 -28.25
C ARG A 125 -7.16 36.21 -26.81
N ALA A 126 -6.41 35.31 -26.16
CA ALA A 126 -5.90 35.52 -24.81
C ALA A 126 -4.90 36.68 -24.76
N LEU A 127 -4.04 36.83 -25.78
CA LEU A 127 -3.11 37.93 -25.89
C LEU A 127 -3.85 39.28 -25.99
N VAL A 128 -4.86 39.39 -26.84
CA VAL A 128 -5.68 40.60 -27.01
C VAL A 128 -6.44 40.94 -25.74
N ASN A 129 -7.09 39.94 -25.09
CA ASN A 129 -7.87 40.17 -23.88
C ASN A 129 -6.98 40.51 -22.67
N ASN A 130 -5.84 39.88 -22.54
CA ASN A 130 -4.91 40.12 -21.42
C ASN A 130 -4.21 41.50 -21.55
N THR A 131 -4.02 42.02 -22.78
CA THR A 131 -3.48 43.35 -23.01
C THR A 131 -4.55 44.45 -22.92
N GLY A 132 -5.82 44.10 -23.10
CA GLY A 132 -6.98 45.01 -23.06
C GLY A 132 -7.63 45.19 -21.68
N GLY A 133 -7.10 44.64 -20.59
CA GLY A 133 -7.66 44.74 -19.23
C GLY A 133 -8.89 43.88 -18.99
N GLY A 134 -9.15 42.86 -19.83
CA GLY A 134 -10.20 41.85 -19.64
C GLY A 134 -9.78 40.78 -18.62
N SER A 135 -10.72 39.93 -18.23
CA SER A 135 -10.44 38.77 -17.38
C SER A 135 -9.40 37.87 -18.04
N LEU A 136 -8.40 37.39 -17.26
CA LEU A 136 -7.37 36.43 -17.71
C LEU A 136 -8.04 35.20 -18.35
N GLN A 137 -7.97 35.09 -19.67
CA GLN A 137 -8.39 33.89 -20.39
C GLN A 137 -7.19 32.94 -20.55
N GLY A 138 -7.36 31.67 -20.16
CA GLY A 138 -6.38 30.63 -20.39
C GLY A 138 -6.29 30.30 -21.88
N ALA A 139 -5.06 30.22 -22.40
CA ALA A 139 -4.78 29.83 -23.78
C ALA A 139 -4.23 28.41 -23.86
N SER A 140 -4.32 27.63 -22.77
CA SER A 140 -3.76 26.25 -22.70
C SER A 140 -4.81 25.25 -23.17
N THR A 141 -4.44 24.38 -24.11
CA THR A 141 -5.30 23.28 -24.57
C THR A 141 -5.42 22.19 -23.49
N LEU A 142 -6.42 21.28 -23.65
CA LEU A 142 -6.59 20.12 -22.78
C LEU A 142 -5.36 19.22 -22.78
N ALA A 143 -4.66 19.09 -23.93
CA ALA A 143 -3.40 18.34 -24.02
C ALA A 143 -2.30 18.93 -23.13
N GLN A 144 -2.12 20.25 -23.14
CA GLN A 144 -1.13 20.93 -22.29
C GLN A 144 -1.48 20.81 -20.81
N GLN A 145 -2.77 20.92 -20.46
CA GLN A 145 -3.24 20.74 -19.09
C GLN A 145 -3.08 19.30 -18.62
N TYR A 146 -3.30 18.32 -19.49
CA TYR A 146 -3.05 16.89 -19.21
C TYR A 146 -1.59 16.66 -18.84
N VAL A 147 -0.63 17.15 -19.66
CA VAL A 147 0.81 17.02 -19.38
C VAL A 147 1.17 17.62 -18.02
N LYS A 148 0.71 18.85 -17.76
CA LYS A 148 0.93 19.52 -16.46
C LYS A 148 0.40 18.67 -15.30
N ASN A 149 -0.84 18.22 -15.37
CA ASN A 149 -1.49 17.46 -14.28
C ASN A 149 -0.82 16.11 -14.02
N VAL A 150 -0.38 15.40 -15.08
CA VAL A 150 0.40 14.16 -14.94
C VAL A 150 1.71 14.42 -14.20
N ARG A 151 2.43 15.50 -14.54
CA ARG A 151 3.67 15.86 -13.83
C ARG A 151 3.44 16.20 -12.35
N VAL A 152 2.34 16.90 -12.03
CA VAL A 152 1.96 17.17 -10.64
C VAL A 152 1.68 15.86 -9.89
N LEU A 153 0.93 14.95 -10.49
CA LEU A 153 0.64 13.63 -9.89
C LEU A 153 1.92 12.80 -9.68
N GLN A 154 2.85 12.83 -10.64
CA GLN A 154 4.15 12.14 -10.53
C GLN A 154 5.06 12.76 -9.46
N ALA A 155 4.95 14.08 -9.24
CA ALA A 155 5.68 14.77 -8.18
C ALA A 155 5.19 14.35 -6.77
N GLY A 156 3.94 13.90 -6.66
CA GLY A 156 3.36 13.38 -5.42
C GLY A 156 3.41 14.38 -4.27
N THR A 157 3.98 13.98 -3.15
CA THR A 157 4.14 14.82 -1.95
C THR A 157 5.40 15.69 -1.96
N ASN A 158 6.25 15.56 -2.99
CA ASN A 158 7.45 16.39 -3.11
C ASN A 158 7.10 17.81 -3.57
N GLN A 159 6.94 18.73 -2.61
CA GLN A 159 6.52 20.11 -2.88
C GLN A 159 7.43 20.82 -3.88
N SER A 160 8.74 20.62 -3.83
CA SER A 160 9.68 21.24 -4.78
C SER A 160 9.44 20.75 -6.23
N ALA A 161 9.10 19.46 -6.40
CA ALA A 161 8.77 18.91 -7.71
C ALA A 161 7.38 19.38 -8.18
N VAL A 162 6.41 19.50 -7.27
CA VAL A 162 5.10 20.10 -7.57
C VAL A 162 5.27 21.55 -8.02
N ASP A 163 6.02 22.35 -7.27
CA ASP A 163 6.30 23.74 -7.60
C ASP A 163 6.98 23.86 -8.98
N ALA A 164 7.95 23.01 -9.27
CA ALA A 164 8.60 22.96 -10.58
C ALA A 164 7.61 22.60 -11.71
N ALA A 165 6.64 21.72 -11.46
CA ALA A 165 5.61 21.32 -12.43
C ALA A 165 4.59 22.44 -12.73
N ILE A 166 4.33 23.35 -11.78
CA ILE A 166 3.35 24.44 -11.94
C ILE A 166 3.98 25.81 -12.17
N TYR A 167 5.29 25.99 -11.91
CA TYR A 167 5.95 27.28 -12.02
C TYR A 167 5.79 27.89 -13.42
N PRO A 168 5.41 29.17 -13.54
CA PRO A 168 5.09 29.80 -14.83
C PRO A 168 6.36 30.23 -15.61
N ASP A 169 7.24 29.26 -15.90
CA ASP A 169 8.43 29.48 -16.73
C ASP A 169 8.17 29.22 -18.21
N LEU A 170 8.74 30.07 -19.08
CA LEU A 170 8.57 29.93 -20.52
C LEU A 170 9.22 28.65 -21.06
N GLN A 171 10.38 28.29 -20.54
CA GLN A 171 11.09 27.08 -20.98
C GLN A 171 10.26 25.83 -20.66
N ARG A 172 9.71 25.74 -19.46
CA ARG A 172 8.81 24.65 -19.07
C ARG A 172 7.55 24.61 -19.98
N LYS A 173 6.93 25.77 -20.24
CA LYS A 173 5.74 25.81 -21.11
C LYS A 173 6.03 25.32 -22.53
N VAL A 174 7.21 25.62 -23.08
CA VAL A 174 7.63 25.14 -24.40
C VAL A 174 7.88 23.62 -24.37
N GLN A 175 8.47 23.10 -23.29
CA GLN A 175 8.64 21.66 -23.10
C GLN A 175 7.29 20.94 -22.96
N ASP A 176 6.37 21.48 -22.15
CA ASP A 176 5.02 20.92 -21.98
C ASP A 176 4.26 20.91 -23.30
N LEU A 177 4.39 21.98 -24.10
CA LEU A 177 3.80 22.04 -25.42
C LEU A 177 4.34 20.96 -26.36
N ARG A 178 5.66 20.73 -26.35
CA ARG A 178 6.29 19.68 -27.17
C ARG A 178 5.78 18.29 -26.77
N VAL A 179 5.68 18.01 -25.46
CA VAL A 179 5.10 16.77 -24.94
C VAL A 179 3.61 16.64 -25.29
N ALA A 180 2.85 17.74 -25.22
CA ALA A 180 1.43 17.73 -25.58
C ALA A 180 1.21 17.39 -27.07
N VAL A 181 2.07 17.86 -27.97
CA VAL A 181 2.05 17.47 -29.39
C VAL A 181 2.31 15.95 -29.54
N ASP A 182 3.28 15.41 -28.81
CA ASP A 182 3.57 13.97 -28.86
C ASP A 182 2.40 13.12 -28.33
N VAL A 183 1.75 13.58 -27.24
CA VAL A 183 0.55 12.94 -26.65
C VAL A 183 -0.59 12.90 -27.66
N GLU A 184 -0.87 14.00 -28.36
CA GLU A 184 -1.94 14.04 -29.38
C GLU A 184 -1.65 13.13 -30.60
N HIS A 185 -0.39 12.92 -30.95
CA HIS A 185 -0.03 11.96 -31.99
C HIS A 185 -0.20 10.50 -31.54
N GLN A 186 -0.16 10.23 -30.24
CA GLN A 186 -0.26 8.87 -29.68
C GLN A 186 -1.66 8.48 -29.23
N MET A 187 -2.53 9.45 -28.96
CA MET A 187 -3.88 9.23 -28.44
C MET A 187 -4.95 9.74 -29.39
N THR A 188 -6.09 9.04 -29.45
CA THR A 188 -7.30 9.62 -30.06
C THR A 188 -7.83 10.75 -29.17
N GLN A 189 -8.63 11.66 -29.75
CA GLN A 189 -9.26 12.74 -28.98
C GLN A 189 -10.13 12.21 -27.83
N GLN A 190 -10.82 11.07 -28.00
CA GLN A 190 -11.59 10.44 -26.94
C GLN A 190 -10.69 9.93 -25.79
N GLN A 191 -9.58 9.30 -26.15
CA GLN A 191 -8.58 8.85 -25.16
C GLN A 191 -7.96 10.02 -24.42
N LEU A 192 -7.59 11.09 -25.13
CA LEU A 192 -7.02 12.29 -24.51
C LEU A 192 -7.99 12.97 -23.55
N LEU A 193 -9.28 13.13 -23.97
CA LEU A 193 -10.30 13.73 -23.13
C LEU A 193 -10.57 12.91 -21.85
N ALA A 194 -10.69 11.59 -21.98
CA ALA A 194 -10.83 10.70 -20.83
C ALA A 194 -9.60 10.78 -19.92
N SER A 195 -8.39 10.74 -20.49
CA SER A 195 -7.13 10.83 -19.76
C SER A 195 -7.01 12.16 -19.01
N TYR A 196 -7.38 13.26 -19.63
CA TYR A 196 -7.42 14.57 -18.99
C TYR A 196 -8.40 14.58 -17.79
N LEU A 197 -9.64 14.14 -17.99
CA LEU A 197 -10.65 14.09 -16.94
C LEU A 197 -10.27 13.15 -15.80
N ASN A 198 -9.46 12.12 -16.05
CA ASN A 198 -8.94 11.22 -15.04
C ASN A 198 -7.77 11.79 -14.23
N VAL A 199 -7.16 12.90 -14.63
CA VAL A 199 -6.01 13.52 -13.92
C VAL A 199 -6.29 14.95 -13.47
N ALA A 200 -7.43 15.52 -13.81
CA ALA A 200 -7.83 16.85 -13.37
C ALA A 200 -8.09 16.88 -11.86
N TYR A 201 -7.72 17.97 -11.20
CA TYR A 201 -7.95 18.18 -9.78
C TYR A 201 -9.21 19.03 -9.59
N PHE A 202 -10.12 18.56 -8.73
CA PHE A 202 -11.43 19.18 -8.48
C PHE A 202 -11.61 19.71 -7.06
N ASP A 203 -10.51 19.90 -6.31
CA ASP A 203 -10.47 20.21 -4.88
C ASP A 203 -10.93 19.04 -3.98
N ASN A 204 -10.93 19.26 -2.65
CA ASN A 204 -11.34 18.27 -1.64
C ASN A 204 -10.67 16.89 -1.83
N ASN A 205 -9.38 16.90 -2.24
CA ASN A 205 -8.58 15.72 -2.56
C ASN A 205 -9.18 14.84 -3.68
N ALA A 206 -10.08 15.38 -4.49
CA ALA A 206 -10.70 14.69 -5.61
C ALA A 206 -9.85 14.81 -6.88
N TRP A 207 -9.10 13.77 -7.20
CA TRP A 207 -8.32 13.65 -8.42
C TRP A 207 -9.04 12.75 -9.43
N GLY A 208 -9.38 13.30 -10.56
CA GLY A 208 -10.16 12.64 -11.61
C GLY A 208 -11.68 12.74 -11.41
N ILE A 209 -12.38 12.65 -12.53
CA ILE A 209 -13.82 12.91 -12.63
C ILE A 209 -14.69 11.90 -11.84
N GLU A 210 -14.27 10.63 -11.78
CA GLU A 210 -15.01 9.63 -11.01
C GLU A 210 -14.98 9.95 -9.52
N VAL A 211 -13.80 10.28 -8.99
CA VAL A 211 -13.65 10.66 -7.59
C VAL A 211 -14.39 11.96 -7.29
N ALA A 212 -14.29 12.96 -8.17
CA ALA A 212 -15.04 14.21 -8.01
C ALA A 212 -16.55 13.95 -7.98
N SER A 213 -17.07 13.12 -8.88
CA SER A 213 -18.50 12.75 -8.89
C SER A 213 -18.94 12.08 -7.59
N GLN A 214 -18.09 11.19 -7.04
CA GLN A 214 -18.36 10.54 -5.75
C GLN A 214 -18.33 11.55 -4.59
N VAL A 215 -17.26 12.36 -4.50
CA VAL A 215 -17.06 13.32 -3.40
C VAL A 215 -18.17 14.37 -3.33
N TYR A 216 -18.57 14.92 -4.47
CA TYR A 216 -19.54 16.01 -4.52
C TYR A 216 -21.00 15.54 -4.57
N PHE A 217 -21.26 14.35 -5.16
CA PHE A 217 -22.64 13.91 -5.47
C PHE A 217 -22.94 12.46 -5.06
N SER A 218 -21.99 11.71 -4.51
CA SER A 218 -22.14 10.29 -4.10
C SER A 218 -22.67 9.39 -5.22
N LYS A 219 -22.19 9.59 -6.47
CA LYS A 219 -22.60 8.80 -7.64
C LYS A 219 -21.48 8.69 -8.67
N PRO A 220 -21.56 7.70 -9.60
CA PRO A 220 -20.53 7.52 -10.63
C PRO A 220 -20.56 8.68 -11.66
N ALA A 221 -19.41 8.94 -12.28
CA ALA A 221 -19.26 9.98 -13.31
C ALA A 221 -20.20 9.80 -14.52
N SER A 222 -20.63 8.57 -14.80
CA SER A 222 -21.59 8.26 -15.86
C SER A 222 -23.00 8.77 -15.57
N ALA A 223 -23.34 9.05 -14.31
CA ALA A 223 -24.66 9.49 -13.86
C ALA A 223 -24.77 11.01 -13.60
N LEU A 224 -23.73 11.77 -13.96
CA LEU A 224 -23.73 13.24 -13.79
C LEU A 224 -24.82 13.90 -14.63
N THR A 225 -25.62 14.78 -14.01
CA THR A 225 -26.59 15.66 -14.68
C THR A 225 -25.90 16.85 -15.32
N LEU A 226 -26.62 17.62 -16.13
CA LEU A 226 -26.08 18.81 -16.80
C LEU A 226 -25.59 19.87 -15.78
N ALA A 227 -26.34 20.13 -14.72
CA ALA A 227 -25.98 21.12 -13.70
C ALA A 227 -24.72 20.70 -12.92
N GLU A 228 -24.63 19.41 -12.55
CA GLU A 228 -23.48 18.85 -11.82
C GLU A 228 -22.21 18.80 -12.69
N ALA A 229 -22.36 18.38 -13.96
CA ALA A 229 -21.26 18.39 -14.92
C ALA A 229 -20.71 19.80 -15.15
N ALA A 230 -21.61 20.80 -15.28
CA ALA A 230 -21.22 22.20 -15.42
C ALA A 230 -20.52 22.74 -14.16
N LEU A 231 -20.95 22.32 -12.97
CA LEU A 231 -20.27 22.66 -11.72
C LEU A 231 -18.86 22.11 -11.71
N LEU A 232 -18.69 20.80 -11.91
CA LEU A 232 -17.36 20.16 -11.91
C LEU A 232 -16.44 20.74 -12.98
N ALA A 233 -16.93 20.95 -14.21
CA ALA A 233 -16.14 21.60 -15.26
C ALA A 233 -15.70 23.02 -14.87
N GLY A 234 -16.52 23.73 -14.10
CA GLY A 234 -16.21 25.05 -13.60
C GLY A 234 -15.09 25.08 -12.55
N LEU A 235 -14.97 24.02 -11.72
CA LEU A 235 -13.97 23.94 -10.64
C LEU A 235 -12.53 23.89 -11.17
N VAL A 236 -12.31 23.24 -12.31
CA VAL A 236 -10.96 22.91 -12.79
C VAL A 236 -10.05 24.13 -12.98
N GLN A 237 -10.60 25.28 -13.32
CA GLN A 237 -9.86 26.52 -13.50
C GLN A 237 -9.15 26.99 -12.22
N SER A 238 -9.86 26.95 -11.10
CA SER A 238 -9.38 27.37 -9.77
C SER A 238 -10.15 26.61 -8.69
N PRO A 239 -9.79 25.33 -8.41
CA PRO A 239 -10.60 24.45 -7.59
C PRO A 239 -10.95 25.03 -6.22
N THR A 240 -9.98 25.57 -5.50
CA THR A 240 -10.17 26.15 -4.17
C THR A 240 -11.03 27.42 -4.19
N GLN A 241 -10.91 28.25 -5.23
CA GLN A 241 -11.71 29.49 -5.36
C GLN A 241 -13.19 29.19 -5.63
N TYR A 242 -13.47 28.06 -6.28
CA TYR A 242 -14.81 27.64 -6.66
C TYR A 242 -15.32 26.43 -5.87
N ASP A 243 -14.67 26.09 -4.74
CA ASP A 243 -15.13 24.97 -3.90
C ASP A 243 -16.56 25.20 -3.41
N PRO A 244 -17.55 24.39 -3.83
CA PRO A 244 -18.95 24.64 -3.51
C PRO A 244 -19.30 24.40 -2.04
N PHE A 245 -18.41 23.77 -1.26
CA PHE A 245 -18.61 23.58 0.19
C PHE A 245 -18.25 24.81 1.01
N THR A 246 -17.36 25.66 0.48
CA THR A 246 -16.89 26.87 1.18
C THR A 246 -17.25 28.16 0.44
N GLU A 247 -17.36 28.10 -0.90
CA GLU A 247 -17.55 29.25 -1.78
C GLU A 247 -18.78 29.06 -2.71
N GLU A 248 -19.94 28.67 -2.15
CA GLU A 248 -21.16 28.29 -2.89
C GLU A 248 -21.57 29.33 -3.93
N ALA A 249 -21.52 30.63 -3.60
CA ALA A 249 -21.89 31.70 -4.51
C ALA A 249 -20.96 31.79 -5.73
N ALA A 250 -19.63 31.67 -5.52
CA ALA A 250 -18.64 31.68 -6.59
C ALA A 250 -18.78 30.43 -7.46
N ALA A 251 -18.96 29.25 -6.85
CA ALA A 251 -19.20 27.99 -7.53
C ALA A 251 -20.46 28.04 -8.41
N THR A 252 -21.56 28.58 -7.89
CA THR A 252 -22.82 28.76 -8.63
C THR A 252 -22.64 29.70 -9.82
N ALA A 253 -21.98 30.84 -9.63
CA ALA A 253 -21.72 31.78 -10.72
C ALA A 253 -20.84 31.15 -11.82
N ARG A 254 -19.80 30.38 -11.41
CA ARG A 254 -18.91 29.68 -12.34
C ARG A 254 -19.66 28.58 -13.11
N ARG A 255 -20.49 27.76 -12.43
CA ARG A 255 -21.38 26.76 -13.07
C ARG A 255 -22.25 27.42 -14.16
N ASN A 256 -22.88 28.55 -13.85
CA ASN A 256 -23.76 29.26 -14.79
C ASN A 256 -22.95 29.79 -16.00
N THR A 257 -21.69 30.21 -15.78
CA THR A 257 -20.79 30.57 -16.90
C THR A 257 -20.54 29.37 -17.83
N VAL A 258 -20.34 28.18 -17.28
CA VAL A 258 -20.17 26.94 -18.07
C VAL A 258 -21.43 26.61 -18.85
N LEU A 259 -22.62 26.66 -18.22
CA LEU A 259 -23.92 26.42 -18.86
C LEU A 259 -24.17 27.38 -20.02
N THR A 260 -23.91 28.68 -19.81
CA THR A 260 -23.99 29.69 -20.86
C THR A 260 -23.05 29.37 -22.01
N ARG A 261 -21.81 28.95 -21.73
CA ARG A 261 -20.84 28.59 -22.78
C ARG A 261 -21.26 27.34 -23.56
N MET A 262 -21.77 26.31 -22.89
CA MET A 262 -22.33 25.13 -23.53
C MET A 262 -23.47 25.45 -24.48
N TRP A 263 -24.36 26.36 -24.10
CA TRP A 263 -25.40 26.85 -24.99
C TRP A 263 -24.82 27.61 -26.19
N GLN A 264 -23.92 28.56 -26.00
CA GLN A 264 -23.28 29.33 -27.07
C GLN A 264 -22.61 28.46 -28.12
N LEU A 265 -22.04 27.32 -27.68
CA LEU A 265 -21.37 26.32 -28.52
C LEU A 265 -22.32 25.22 -29.03
N HIS A 266 -23.63 25.37 -28.81
CA HIS A 266 -24.66 24.44 -29.26
C HIS A 266 -24.58 23.02 -28.71
N TYR A 267 -23.86 22.79 -27.59
CA TYR A 267 -23.89 21.52 -26.88
C TYR A 267 -25.22 21.25 -26.18
N VAL A 268 -25.93 22.31 -25.78
CA VAL A 268 -27.26 22.25 -25.16
C VAL A 268 -28.16 23.36 -25.71
N THR A 269 -29.46 23.17 -25.56
CA THR A 269 -30.43 24.24 -25.90
C THR A 269 -30.41 25.36 -24.84
N LYS A 270 -30.82 26.57 -25.22
CA LYS A 270 -30.93 27.70 -24.28
C LYS A 270 -31.84 27.35 -23.10
N ALA A 271 -32.99 26.74 -23.39
CA ALA A 271 -33.95 26.33 -22.35
C ALA A 271 -33.36 25.31 -21.37
N ALA A 272 -32.55 24.36 -21.84
CA ALA A 272 -31.88 23.38 -20.96
C ALA A 272 -30.83 24.05 -20.06
N ALA A 273 -30.04 24.98 -20.60
CA ALA A 273 -29.06 25.74 -19.81
C ALA A 273 -29.77 26.58 -18.72
N GLU A 274 -30.80 27.39 -19.09
CA GLU A 274 -31.58 28.20 -18.15
C GLU A 274 -32.29 27.35 -17.07
N ALA A 275 -32.74 26.15 -17.42
CA ALA A 275 -33.34 25.22 -16.46
C ALA A 275 -32.29 24.67 -15.47
N ALA A 276 -31.08 24.35 -15.94
CA ALA A 276 -29.99 23.89 -15.10
C ALA A 276 -29.42 24.99 -14.19
N GLU A 277 -29.37 26.25 -14.66
CA GLU A 277 -28.97 27.41 -13.85
C GLU A 277 -29.87 27.64 -12.63
N LYS A 278 -31.17 27.28 -12.71
CA LYS A 278 -32.12 27.41 -11.61
C LYS A 278 -32.07 26.30 -10.59
N GLN A 279 -31.36 25.21 -10.89
CA GLN A 279 -31.23 24.09 -9.96
C GLN A 279 -30.27 24.46 -8.81
N PRO A 280 -30.56 24.03 -7.57
CA PRO A 280 -29.58 24.09 -6.49
C PRO A 280 -28.35 23.21 -6.83
N LEU A 281 -27.25 23.36 -6.07
CA LEU A 281 -26.06 22.57 -6.31
C LEU A 281 -26.24 21.09 -5.95
N ASP A 282 -27.23 20.75 -5.11
CA ASP A 282 -27.61 19.39 -4.66
C ASP A 282 -26.40 18.53 -4.22
N LEU A 283 -25.52 19.16 -3.44
CA LEU A 283 -24.31 18.52 -2.97
C LEU A 283 -24.60 17.40 -1.99
N LYS A 284 -23.97 16.25 -2.19
CA LYS A 284 -24.01 15.10 -1.28
C LYS A 284 -22.58 14.74 -0.90
N ARG A 285 -22.03 15.48 0.05
CA ARG A 285 -20.64 15.31 0.45
C ARG A 285 -20.36 13.89 0.94
N SER A 286 -19.53 13.15 0.23
CA SER A 286 -18.88 11.96 0.76
C SER A 286 -17.39 12.22 0.95
N GLY A 287 -16.77 11.54 1.94
CA GLY A 287 -15.33 11.56 2.08
C GLY A 287 -14.66 10.83 0.91
N VAL A 288 -13.42 11.19 0.62
CA VAL A 288 -12.57 10.35 -0.23
C VAL A 288 -12.36 9.03 0.53
N PRO A 289 -12.59 7.86 -0.08
CA PRO A 289 -12.27 6.59 0.57
C PRO A 289 -10.82 6.58 1.04
N GLY A 290 -10.57 5.99 2.21
CA GLY A 290 -9.22 5.83 2.73
C GLY A 290 -8.37 4.92 1.85
N SER A 291 -7.07 4.86 2.14
CA SER A 291 -6.10 3.97 1.52
C SER A 291 -5.64 2.93 2.55
N GLY A 292 -5.23 1.76 2.08
CA GLY A 292 -4.62 0.76 2.94
C GLY A 292 -5.58 0.11 3.92
N CYS A 293 -5.03 -0.32 5.03
CA CYS A 293 -5.70 -1.23 5.96
C CYS A 293 -6.81 -0.59 6.79
N THR A 294 -6.86 0.74 6.89
CA THR A 294 -7.98 1.47 7.51
C THR A 294 -9.19 1.62 6.59
N ALA A 295 -9.04 1.31 5.30
CA ALA A 295 -10.05 1.48 4.27
C ALA A 295 -10.31 0.19 3.47
N MET A 296 -10.41 -0.91 4.18
CA MET A 296 -10.67 -2.22 3.59
C MET A 296 -12.06 -2.31 2.98
N THR A 297 -12.22 -3.24 2.04
CA THR A 297 -13.54 -3.59 1.52
C THR A 297 -14.46 -4.08 2.65
N ALA A 298 -15.78 -3.96 2.46
CA ALA A 298 -16.75 -4.42 3.46
C ALA A 298 -16.56 -5.91 3.81
N LEU A 299 -16.20 -6.74 2.83
CA LEU A 299 -15.93 -8.16 3.02
C LEU A 299 -14.74 -8.38 3.96
N ALA A 300 -13.60 -7.77 3.67
CA ALA A 300 -12.37 -7.92 4.47
C ALA A 300 -12.53 -7.31 5.87
N SER A 301 -13.19 -6.16 5.99
CA SER A 301 -13.49 -5.50 7.26
C SER A 301 -14.43 -6.34 8.14
N SER A 302 -15.37 -7.08 7.53
CA SER A 302 -16.33 -7.92 8.27
C SER A 302 -15.74 -9.17 8.91
N VAL A 303 -14.50 -9.50 8.62
CA VAL A 303 -13.76 -10.65 9.17
C VAL A 303 -12.52 -10.23 9.96
N GLY A 304 -12.40 -8.96 10.34
CA GLY A 304 -11.27 -8.48 11.15
C GLY A 304 -9.90 -8.51 10.47
N ALA A 305 -9.83 -8.47 9.12
CA ALA A 305 -8.56 -8.66 8.39
C ALA A 305 -7.59 -7.45 8.46
N GLY A 306 -7.85 -6.44 9.31
CA GLY A 306 -7.04 -5.21 9.39
C GLY A 306 -5.59 -5.46 9.77
N PHE A 307 -5.33 -6.28 10.78
CA PHE A 307 -3.98 -6.60 11.24
C PHE A 307 -3.20 -7.46 10.23
N PHE A 308 -3.86 -8.41 9.57
CA PHE A 308 -3.21 -9.13 8.47
C PHE A 308 -2.83 -8.18 7.32
N CYS A 309 -3.69 -7.23 6.98
CA CYS A 309 -3.40 -6.22 5.99
C CYS A 309 -2.20 -5.36 6.38
N ASP A 310 -2.13 -4.91 7.64
CA ASP A 310 -1.01 -4.14 8.20
C ASP A 310 0.31 -4.92 8.12
N TYR A 311 0.27 -6.19 8.50
CA TYR A 311 1.43 -7.08 8.32
C TYR A 311 1.89 -7.16 6.86
N VAL A 312 0.96 -7.25 5.89
CA VAL A 312 1.28 -7.23 4.46
C VAL A 312 1.94 -5.91 4.04
N GLU A 313 1.45 -4.76 4.53
CA GLU A 313 2.07 -3.46 4.23
C GLU A 313 3.50 -3.39 4.77
N HIS A 314 3.75 -3.83 6.01
CA HIS A 314 5.09 -3.89 6.60
C HIS A 314 6.02 -4.86 5.84
N VAL A 315 5.53 -6.03 5.45
CA VAL A 315 6.28 -6.97 4.59
C VAL A 315 6.64 -6.34 3.25
N LEU A 316 5.71 -5.58 2.61
CA LEU A 316 6.00 -4.86 1.37
C LEU A 316 7.08 -3.79 1.58
N GLU A 317 7.02 -3.06 2.69
CA GLU A 317 7.97 -1.99 3.00
C GLU A 317 9.38 -2.54 3.28
N LEU A 318 9.49 -3.59 4.10
CA LEU A 318 10.77 -4.11 4.60
C LEU A 318 11.42 -5.11 3.65
N ASP A 319 10.63 -6.05 3.14
CA ASP A 319 11.15 -7.17 2.36
C ASP A 319 11.14 -6.90 0.85
N TYR A 320 10.29 -5.95 0.40
CA TYR A 320 10.15 -5.57 -1.00
C TYR A 320 10.28 -4.05 -1.23
N PRO A 321 11.36 -3.38 -0.79
CA PRO A 321 11.46 -1.91 -0.78
C PRO A 321 11.33 -1.28 -2.18
N SER A 322 11.74 -1.97 -3.25
CA SER A 322 11.54 -1.50 -4.62
C SER A 322 10.07 -1.54 -5.05
N ILE A 323 9.34 -2.57 -4.66
CA ILE A 323 7.90 -2.73 -4.91
C ILE A 323 7.12 -1.71 -4.07
N TRP A 324 7.46 -1.53 -2.80
CA TRP A 324 6.87 -0.53 -1.93
C TRP A 324 7.04 0.89 -2.50
N LYS A 325 8.24 1.19 -3.00
CA LYS A 325 8.48 2.45 -3.72
C LYS A 325 7.59 2.58 -4.95
N GLU A 326 7.44 1.52 -5.76
CA GLU A 326 6.58 1.52 -6.94
C GLU A 326 5.10 1.72 -6.55
N ILE A 327 4.60 1.04 -5.50
CA ILE A 327 3.25 1.24 -4.96
C ILE A 327 3.02 2.71 -4.60
N ASN A 328 3.99 3.35 -3.94
CA ASN A 328 3.87 4.73 -3.45
C ASN A 328 4.14 5.80 -4.52
N THR A 329 4.65 5.45 -5.70
CA THR A 329 4.95 6.42 -6.77
C THR A 329 4.07 6.26 -8.00
N THR A 330 4.08 5.10 -8.61
CA THR A 330 3.33 4.79 -9.84
C THR A 330 2.14 3.89 -9.60
N GLY A 331 2.23 2.99 -8.63
CA GLY A 331 1.21 1.99 -8.34
C GLY A 331 0.98 1.00 -9.49
N GLY A 332 -0.26 0.55 -9.62
CA GLY A 332 -0.67 -0.36 -10.70
C GLY A 332 -0.28 -1.81 -10.48
N LEU A 333 -0.09 -2.22 -9.24
CA LEU A 333 0.30 -3.57 -8.87
C LEU A 333 -0.87 -4.36 -8.29
N ALA A 334 -0.96 -5.62 -8.63
CA ALA A 334 -1.83 -6.63 -8.01
C ALA A 334 -0.99 -7.45 -7.03
N ILE A 335 -1.29 -7.37 -5.75
CA ILE A 335 -0.61 -8.09 -4.68
C ILE A 335 -1.54 -9.23 -4.23
N ARG A 336 -1.10 -10.47 -4.39
CA ARG A 336 -1.83 -11.66 -3.92
C ARG A 336 -1.25 -12.11 -2.59
N THR A 337 -2.12 -12.26 -1.60
CA THR A 337 -1.74 -12.70 -0.26
C THR A 337 -2.13 -14.15 -0.01
N THR A 338 -1.76 -14.64 1.17
CA THR A 338 -2.12 -15.97 1.68
C THR A 338 -3.38 -15.97 2.51
N LEU A 339 -3.99 -14.80 2.79
CA LEU A 339 -5.15 -14.70 3.66
C LEU A 339 -6.29 -15.59 3.19
N ASN A 340 -6.80 -16.40 4.11
CA ASN A 340 -8.03 -17.15 3.94
C ASN A 340 -9.15 -16.48 4.74
N LEU A 341 -10.17 -15.94 4.07
CA LEU A 341 -11.23 -15.20 4.75
C LEU A 341 -12.08 -16.07 5.68
N GLN A 342 -12.17 -17.38 5.45
CA GLN A 342 -12.89 -18.30 6.34
C GLN A 342 -12.09 -18.54 7.63
N ASP A 343 -10.79 -18.79 7.51
CA ASP A 343 -9.90 -18.98 8.65
C ASP A 343 -9.76 -17.68 9.45
N GLN A 344 -9.67 -16.53 8.76
CA GLN A 344 -9.63 -15.22 9.39
C GLN A 344 -10.90 -14.93 10.20
N ARG A 345 -12.07 -15.25 9.65
CA ARG A 345 -13.33 -15.10 10.39
C ARG A 345 -13.38 -16.00 11.62
N ALA A 346 -12.94 -17.25 11.49
CA ALA A 346 -12.92 -18.18 12.61
C ALA A 346 -11.98 -17.71 13.73
N ALA A 347 -10.81 -17.19 13.35
CA ALA A 347 -9.85 -16.63 14.31
C ALA A 347 -10.40 -15.35 14.97
N ASP A 348 -11.01 -14.44 14.20
CA ASP A 348 -11.63 -13.22 14.73
C ASP A 348 -12.78 -13.54 15.70
N GLU A 349 -13.63 -14.51 15.37
CA GLU A 349 -14.68 -15.02 16.27
C GLU A 349 -14.07 -15.66 17.52
N GLY A 350 -12.93 -16.35 17.40
CA GLY A 350 -12.22 -17.02 18.50
C GLY A 350 -11.70 -16.02 19.54
N VAL A 351 -10.94 -15.02 19.12
CA VAL A 351 -10.39 -14.01 20.02
C VAL A 351 -11.51 -13.16 20.66
N ASN A 352 -12.56 -12.83 19.92
CA ASN A 352 -13.69 -12.07 20.44
C ASN A 352 -14.63 -12.90 21.34
N TYR A 353 -14.54 -14.24 21.34
CA TYR A 353 -15.31 -15.11 22.23
C TYR A 353 -14.74 -15.12 23.65
N VAL A 354 -13.42 -15.09 23.79
CA VAL A 354 -12.72 -15.16 25.09
C VAL A 354 -12.84 -13.83 25.84
N GLU A 355 -12.55 -12.75 25.18
CA GLU A 355 -12.69 -11.39 25.68
C GLU A 355 -13.58 -10.61 24.68
N PRO A 356 -14.93 -10.68 24.81
CA PRO A 356 -15.82 -10.03 23.87
C PRO A 356 -15.43 -8.56 23.71
N ASN A 357 -15.15 -8.15 22.50
CA ASN A 357 -14.82 -6.78 22.16
C ASN A 357 -15.82 -5.84 22.83
N HIS A 358 -15.38 -5.09 23.84
CA HIS A 358 -16.24 -4.25 24.68
C HIS A 358 -16.79 -3.07 23.86
N ASN A 359 -17.69 -3.33 22.92
CA ASN A 359 -18.34 -2.37 22.02
C ASN A 359 -17.39 -1.53 21.17
N GLY A 360 -16.19 -2.04 20.86
CA GLY A 360 -15.19 -1.35 20.02
C GLY A 360 -14.46 -0.24 20.74
N TYR A 361 -14.51 -0.15 22.06
CA TYR A 361 -13.74 0.80 22.84
C TYR A 361 -12.45 0.15 23.33
N PHE A 362 -11.32 0.67 22.87
CA PHE A 362 -10.01 0.37 23.44
C PHE A 362 -9.97 0.86 24.90
N ASN A 363 -9.71 -0.04 25.81
CA ASN A 363 -9.46 0.30 27.20
C ASN A 363 -8.02 -0.07 27.55
N PRO A 364 -7.09 0.91 27.65
CA PRO A 364 -5.70 0.66 28.06
C PRO A 364 -5.68 -0.07 29.39
N GLY A 365 -5.03 -1.24 29.44
CA GLY A 365 -4.96 -2.09 30.62
C GLY A 365 -5.89 -3.31 30.61
N GLN A 366 -6.73 -3.47 29.58
CA GLN A 366 -7.40 -4.75 29.31
C GLN A 366 -6.43 -5.75 28.67
N ASN A 367 -6.73 -7.05 28.82
CA ASN A 367 -5.99 -8.09 28.14
C ASN A 367 -6.13 -7.93 26.62
N ALA A 368 -5.12 -8.36 25.91
CA ALA A 368 -5.12 -8.51 24.45
C ALA A 368 -5.13 -10.01 24.13
N ASP A 369 -6.02 -10.40 23.24
CA ASP A 369 -6.12 -11.76 22.71
C ASP A 369 -5.62 -11.76 21.27
N THR A 370 -4.72 -12.68 20.95
CA THR A 370 -4.18 -12.83 19.59
C THR A 370 -4.33 -14.27 19.11
N GLU A 371 -4.61 -14.45 17.83
CA GLU A 371 -4.55 -15.75 17.16
C GLU A 371 -3.84 -15.62 15.82
N VAL A 372 -2.88 -16.52 15.57
CA VAL A 372 -2.19 -16.66 14.29
C VAL A 372 -2.41 -18.06 13.76
N LEU A 373 -2.82 -18.16 12.50
CA LEU A 373 -3.00 -19.42 11.79
C LEU A 373 -2.05 -19.55 10.62
N LEU A 374 -1.34 -20.68 10.53
CA LEU A 374 -0.36 -20.99 9.49
C LEU A 374 -0.65 -22.34 8.84
N THR A 375 -0.34 -22.48 7.55
CA THR A 375 -0.34 -23.77 6.86
C THR A 375 0.99 -24.49 7.09
N PRO A 376 1.00 -25.68 7.74
CA PRO A 376 2.22 -26.48 7.91
C PRO A 376 2.89 -26.83 6.58
N GLY A 377 4.22 -26.79 6.56
CA GLY A 377 5.04 -27.14 5.39
C GLY A 377 5.06 -26.12 4.26
N THR A 378 4.28 -25.03 4.39
CA THR A 378 4.30 -23.89 3.47
C THR A 378 4.52 -22.56 4.19
N GLY A 379 4.30 -22.47 5.50
CA GLY A 379 4.38 -21.22 6.27
C GLY A 379 3.38 -20.13 5.83
N ALA A 380 2.42 -20.46 4.95
CA ALA A 380 1.41 -19.50 4.50
C ALA A 380 0.59 -19.01 5.69
N VAL A 381 0.59 -17.70 5.95
CA VAL A 381 -0.18 -17.07 7.02
C VAL A 381 -1.63 -16.98 6.56
N GLN A 382 -2.50 -17.80 7.16
CA GLN A 382 -3.91 -17.90 6.79
C GLN A 382 -4.77 -16.85 7.48
N ALA A 383 -4.39 -16.47 8.72
CA ALA A 383 -5.09 -15.47 9.51
C ALA A 383 -4.17 -14.81 10.55
N ILE A 384 -4.45 -13.57 10.87
CA ILE A 384 -3.99 -12.84 12.05
C ILE A 384 -5.21 -12.16 12.65
N ALA A 385 -5.62 -12.58 13.85
CA ALA A 385 -6.73 -11.99 14.58
C ALA A 385 -6.27 -11.43 15.92
N ILE A 386 -6.80 -10.26 16.26
CA ILE A 386 -6.57 -9.58 17.54
C ILE A 386 -7.91 -9.02 18.00
N ASP A 387 -8.23 -9.14 19.29
CA ASP A 387 -9.46 -8.63 19.91
C ASP A 387 -9.51 -7.08 19.94
N ARG A 388 -8.81 -6.43 19.02
CA ARG A 388 -8.73 -4.99 18.83
C ARG A 388 -9.30 -4.60 17.49
N LYS A 389 -9.80 -3.38 17.42
CA LYS A 389 -10.23 -2.81 16.14
C LYS A 389 -9.07 -2.06 15.51
N TYR A 390 -8.60 -2.56 14.37
CA TYR A 390 -7.58 -1.87 13.57
C TYR A 390 -8.06 -0.44 13.20
N GLY A 391 -7.18 0.55 13.31
CA GLY A 391 -7.49 1.97 13.18
C GLY A 391 -7.86 2.66 14.52
N GLN A 392 -7.95 1.90 15.61
CA GLN A 392 -8.09 2.41 16.99
C GLN A 392 -6.92 2.00 17.87
N ASP A 393 -6.43 0.78 17.72
CA ASP A 393 -5.16 0.26 18.23
C ASP A 393 -4.49 -0.46 17.05
N ASP A 394 -3.38 0.08 16.56
CA ASP A 394 -2.70 -0.38 15.35
C ASP A 394 -1.48 -1.27 15.67
N ILE A 395 -1.27 -1.64 16.96
CA ILE A 395 -0.19 -2.57 17.32
C ILE A 395 -0.60 -3.99 16.96
N ASP A 396 0.12 -4.61 16.04
CA ASP A 396 -0.05 -6.03 15.70
C ASP A 396 0.67 -6.92 16.72
N TYR A 397 0.01 -7.24 17.82
CA TYR A 397 0.59 -8.06 18.90
C TYR A 397 1.00 -9.49 18.46
N ALA A 398 0.63 -9.91 17.26
CA ALA A 398 0.92 -11.25 16.75
C ALA A 398 2.30 -11.38 16.10
N VAL A 399 2.92 -10.27 15.68
CA VAL A 399 4.15 -10.23 14.87
C VAL A 399 5.32 -9.58 15.59
N ASN A 400 6.52 -9.65 15.00
CA ASN A 400 7.71 -8.95 15.49
C ASN A 400 7.54 -7.43 15.40
N SER A 401 8.19 -6.69 16.27
CA SER A 401 8.10 -5.22 16.32
C SER A 401 8.55 -4.52 15.02
N GLU A 402 9.43 -5.14 14.23
CA GLU A 402 9.82 -4.63 12.91
C GLU A 402 8.66 -4.66 11.89
N TYR A 403 7.67 -5.55 12.08
CA TYR A 403 6.46 -5.66 11.24
C TYR A 403 5.21 -5.04 11.92
N GLY A 404 5.40 -4.03 12.77
CA GLY A 404 4.28 -3.35 13.44
C GLY A 404 3.89 -3.96 14.79
N GLY A 405 4.63 -4.99 15.26
CA GLY A 405 4.34 -5.70 16.51
C GLY A 405 4.75 -4.96 17.78
N GLY A 406 4.25 -5.47 18.90
CA GLY A 406 4.57 -4.98 20.25
C GLY A 406 5.87 -5.56 20.83
N ALA A 407 5.98 -5.48 22.15
CA ALA A 407 7.13 -6.02 22.89
C ALA A 407 7.20 -7.56 22.93
N GLY A 408 6.23 -8.23 22.29
CA GLY A 408 6.07 -9.68 22.34
C GLY A 408 5.50 -10.18 23.65
N VAL A 409 5.43 -11.48 23.78
CA VAL A 409 4.80 -12.16 24.90
C VAL A 409 5.69 -13.28 25.42
N GLN A 410 5.63 -13.54 26.72
CA GLN A 410 6.19 -14.76 27.31
C GLN A 410 5.35 -15.94 26.85
N THR A 411 5.98 -17.10 26.60
CA THR A 411 5.29 -18.27 26.03
C THR A 411 4.87 -19.28 27.09
N GLY A 412 5.36 -19.11 28.30
CA GLY A 412 5.10 -20.06 29.38
C GLY A 412 5.47 -21.49 28.97
N SER A 413 4.72 -22.44 29.47
CA SER A 413 4.92 -23.87 29.23
C SER A 413 4.82 -24.32 27.76
N SER A 414 4.38 -23.47 26.83
CA SER A 414 4.41 -23.82 25.40
C SER A 414 5.86 -23.91 24.86
N SER A 415 6.85 -23.26 25.50
CA SER A 415 8.28 -23.40 25.20
C SER A 415 8.87 -24.78 25.53
N LYS A 416 8.18 -25.61 26.32
CA LYS A 416 8.59 -27.00 26.60
C LYS A 416 8.72 -27.85 25.35
N LEU A 417 8.08 -27.44 24.24
CA LEU A 417 8.26 -28.04 22.93
C LEU A 417 9.74 -28.15 22.55
N PHE A 418 10.54 -27.09 22.76
CA PHE A 418 11.95 -27.07 22.34
C PHE A 418 12.81 -28.04 23.14
N THR A 419 12.57 -28.15 24.44
CA THR A 419 13.25 -29.12 25.30
C THR A 419 12.82 -30.56 24.95
N LEU A 420 11.54 -30.79 24.68
CA LEU A 420 11.02 -32.07 24.22
C LEU A 420 11.67 -32.51 22.90
N VAL A 421 11.66 -31.63 21.89
CA VAL A 421 12.29 -31.91 20.58
C VAL A 421 13.79 -32.19 20.73
N THR A 422 14.52 -31.39 21.52
CA THR A 422 15.93 -31.59 21.79
C THR A 422 16.19 -32.96 22.43
N ALA A 423 15.39 -33.37 23.42
CA ALA A 423 15.51 -34.67 24.05
C ALA A 423 15.28 -35.81 23.04
N LEU A 424 14.24 -35.71 22.22
CA LEU A 424 13.92 -36.69 21.19
C LEU A 424 15.02 -36.76 20.11
N GLU A 425 15.63 -35.64 19.70
CA GLU A 425 16.78 -35.59 18.78
C GLU A 425 18.01 -36.26 19.37
N GLN A 426 18.21 -36.17 20.68
CA GLN A 426 19.29 -36.85 21.40
C GLN A 426 19.01 -38.33 21.71
N GLY A 427 17.83 -38.84 21.32
CA GLY A 427 17.46 -40.27 21.46
C GLY A 427 16.84 -40.63 22.82
N TYR A 428 16.42 -39.69 23.61
CA TYR A 428 15.70 -39.96 24.86
C TYR A 428 14.38 -40.67 24.57
N PRO A 429 14.03 -41.78 25.26
CA PRO A 429 12.80 -42.50 25.06
C PRO A 429 11.61 -41.76 25.72
N PHE A 430 10.38 -42.03 25.27
CA PHE A 430 9.14 -41.45 25.83
C PHE A 430 8.98 -41.67 27.33
N GLY A 431 9.44 -42.83 27.82
CA GLY A 431 9.44 -43.20 29.22
C GLY A 431 10.66 -42.74 29.99
N HIS A 432 11.46 -41.79 29.46
CA HIS A 432 12.61 -41.29 30.22
C HIS A 432 12.15 -40.70 31.55
N THR A 433 12.73 -41.19 32.64
CA THR A 433 12.30 -40.85 33.98
C THR A 433 13.30 -39.94 34.67
N ILE A 434 12.77 -38.87 35.27
CA ILE A 434 13.58 -37.99 36.15
C ILE A 434 12.91 -37.98 37.52
N LYS A 435 13.73 -38.17 38.56
CA LYS A 435 13.32 -38.03 39.94
C LYS A 435 13.49 -36.56 40.33
N VAL A 436 12.38 -35.88 40.62
CA VAL A 436 12.36 -34.45 40.92
C VAL A 436 11.78 -34.21 42.32
N SER A 437 12.11 -33.08 42.90
CA SER A 437 11.49 -32.55 44.11
C SER A 437 10.88 -31.20 43.83
N ALA A 438 9.80 -30.82 44.49
CA ALA A 438 9.25 -29.49 44.46
C ALA A 438 9.45 -28.79 45.82
N PRO A 439 10.09 -27.64 45.90
CA PRO A 439 10.83 -26.93 44.83
C PRO A 439 12.04 -27.72 44.33
N SER A 440 12.42 -27.51 43.08
CA SER A 440 13.61 -28.12 42.46
C SER A 440 14.65 -27.07 42.07
N THR A 441 15.91 -27.29 42.47
CA THR A 441 17.02 -26.45 42.00
C THR A 441 17.68 -27.14 40.82
N ALA A 442 17.52 -26.58 39.62
CA ALA A 442 18.12 -27.08 38.41
C ALA A 442 19.36 -26.25 38.00
N GLY A 443 20.33 -26.91 37.41
CA GLY A 443 21.60 -26.30 37.04
C GLY A 443 22.77 -26.88 37.85
N PRO A 444 24.00 -26.33 37.75
CA PRO A 444 24.36 -25.25 36.81
C PRO A 444 24.19 -25.67 35.36
N TYR A 445 24.08 -24.66 34.46
CA TYR A 445 24.05 -24.89 33.01
C TYR A 445 25.30 -24.32 32.36
N THR A 446 25.51 -24.70 31.11
CA THR A 446 26.55 -24.12 30.25
C THR A 446 25.87 -23.46 29.05
N ASN A 447 26.16 -22.18 28.82
CA ASN A 447 25.64 -21.46 27.66
C ASN A 447 26.39 -21.85 26.36
N CYS A 448 25.95 -21.34 25.22
CA CYS A 448 26.50 -21.67 23.91
C CYS A 448 27.96 -21.20 23.69
N HIS A 449 28.48 -20.34 24.55
CA HIS A 449 29.85 -19.84 24.53
C HIS A 449 30.75 -20.48 25.60
N GLY A 450 30.26 -21.54 26.27
CA GLY A 450 31.01 -22.22 27.34
C GLY A 450 30.98 -21.50 28.69
N GLY A 451 30.19 -20.44 28.80
CA GLY A 451 30.01 -19.67 30.04
C GLY A 451 29.14 -20.42 31.06
N TYR A 452 29.44 -20.19 32.33
CA TYR A 452 28.67 -20.75 33.45
C TYR A 452 27.37 -19.95 33.64
N VAL A 453 26.24 -20.66 33.74
CA VAL A 453 24.91 -20.11 34.08
C VAL A 453 24.50 -20.62 35.46
N ASN A 454 24.19 -19.72 36.36
CA ASN A 454 23.85 -20.05 37.74
C ASN A 454 22.65 -20.98 37.83
N PRO A 455 22.61 -21.90 38.82
CA PRO A 455 21.41 -22.66 39.13
C PRO A 455 20.25 -21.72 39.52
N ALA A 456 19.03 -22.15 39.20
CA ALA A 456 17.79 -21.50 39.63
C ALA A 456 16.85 -22.50 40.28
N THR A 457 15.99 -22.01 41.17
CA THR A 457 14.99 -22.83 41.87
C THR A 457 13.61 -22.57 41.30
N PHE A 458 12.91 -23.65 40.98
CA PHE A 458 11.62 -23.64 40.31
C PHE A 458 10.58 -24.40 41.15
N ASN A 459 9.34 -23.95 41.02
CA ASN A 459 8.17 -24.59 41.63
C ASN A 459 7.28 -25.22 40.54
N ASP A 460 6.45 -26.18 40.96
CA ASP A 460 5.34 -26.63 40.13
C ASP A 460 4.06 -25.92 40.58
N SER A 461 3.34 -25.39 39.63
CA SER A 461 1.99 -24.83 39.86
C SER A 461 0.90 -25.91 39.83
N GLU A 462 1.18 -27.04 39.15
CA GLU A 462 0.18 -28.07 38.85
C GLU A 462 0.54 -29.45 39.43
N GLY A 463 1.72 -29.57 40.06
CA GLY A 463 2.21 -30.77 40.73
C GLY A 463 2.22 -30.65 42.24
N PRO A 464 2.69 -31.67 42.94
CA PRO A 464 2.79 -31.61 44.41
C PRO A 464 3.73 -30.46 44.81
N THR A 465 3.27 -29.63 45.71
CA THR A 465 4.00 -28.49 46.25
C THR A 465 5.16 -28.89 47.16
N THR A 466 5.19 -30.15 47.57
CA THR A 466 6.23 -30.72 48.44
C THR A 466 6.38 -32.21 48.19
N GLY A 467 7.62 -32.70 48.26
CA GLY A 467 7.94 -34.14 48.15
C GLY A 467 8.84 -34.47 46.96
N THR A 468 9.08 -35.77 46.77
CA THR A 468 9.89 -36.28 45.67
C THR A 468 9.06 -37.24 44.85
N GLU A 469 9.01 -36.98 43.55
CA GLU A 469 8.27 -37.79 42.56
C GLU A 469 9.14 -38.23 41.41
N VAL A 470 8.73 -39.28 40.70
CA VAL A 470 9.35 -39.75 39.48
C VAL A 470 8.37 -39.56 38.33
N TRP A 471 8.74 -38.74 37.38
CA TRP A 471 7.93 -38.45 36.20
C TRP A 471 8.55 -39.07 34.95
N GLN A 472 7.71 -39.55 34.05
CA GLN A 472 8.09 -39.93 32.69
C GLN A 472 7.90 -38.75 31.75
N MET A 473 8.73 -38.66 30.70
CA MET A 473 8.73 -37.55 29.75
C MET A 473 7.36 -37.31 29.09
N ASN A 474 6.70 -38.38 28.64
CA ASN A 474 5.36 -38.29 28.05
C ASN A 474 4.33 -37.74 29.07
N GLN A 475 4.32 -38.27 30.30
CA GLN A 475 3.38 -37.83 31.33
C GLN A 475 3.66 -36.39 31.78
N ALA A 476 4.91 -36.06 32.03
CA ALA A 476 5.34 -34.71 32.40
C ALA A 476 5.01 -33.67 31.32
N THR A 477 4.99 -34.07 30.03
CA THR A 477 4.55 -33.19 28.93
C THR A 477 3.07 -32.94 28.96
N VAL A 478 2.28 -33.99 29.18
CA VAL A 478 0.81 -33.98 29.21
C VAL A 478 0.30 -33.15 30.39
N ASP A 479 0.92 -33.30 31.56
CA ASP A 479 0.59 -32.60 32.80
C ASP A 479 1.38 -31.27 32.96
N SER A 480 2.24 -30.96 31.99
CA SER A 480 2.99 -29.71 31.95
C SER A 480 3.94 -29.46 33.15
N ILE A 481 4.58 -30.50 33.70
CA ILE A 481 5.37 -30.46 34.94
C ILE A 481 6.66 -29.59 34.78
N ASN A 482 6.74 -28.46 35.47
CA ASN A 482 7.83 -27.51 35.39
C ASN A 482 9.18 -28.11 35.85
N VAL A 483 9.17 -28.69 37.06
CA VAL A 483 10.37 -29.27 37.68
C VAL A 483 10.97 -30.42 36.87
N TYR A 484 10.15 -31.18 36.12
CA TYR A 484 10.62 -32.15 35.17
C TYR A 484 11.39 -31.48 34.02
N PHE A 485 10.78 -30.49 33.39
CA PHE A 485 11.34 -29.88 32.19
C PHE A 485 12.62 -29.07 32.44
N VAL A 486 12.76 -28.38 33.57
CA VAL A 486 14.00 -27.67 33.89
C VAL A 486 15.16 -28.66 34.19
N ASN A 487 14.87 -29.85 34.74
CA ASN A 487 15.86 -30.88 34.90
C ASN A 487 16.19 -31.60 33.58
N LEU A 488 15.21 -31.83 32.72
CA LEU A 488 15.42 -32.34 31.37
C LEU A 488 16.26 -31.36 30.54
N GLU A 489 15.98 -30.05 30.62
CA GLU A 489 16.80 -29.00 29.97
C GLU A 489 18.24 -29.04 30.44
N LYS A 490 18.48 -29.30 31.73
CA LYS A 490 19.84 -29.52 32.24
C LYS A 490 20.50 -30.74 31.63
N GLU A 491 19.79 -31.89 31.52
CA GLU A 491 20.32 -33.13 30.95
C GLU A 491 20.65 -32.98 29.47
N VAL A 492 19.77 -32.38 28.66
CA VAL A 492 19.96 -32.20 27.21
C VAL A 492 20.86 -31.00 26.88
N GLY A 493 21.04 -30.08 27.83
CA GLY A 493 21.86 -28.87 27.74
C GLY A 493 21.10 -27.65 27.25
N LEU A 494 21.06 -26.58 28.06
CA LEU A 494 20.40 -25.32 27.76
C LEU A 494 20.73 -24.73 26.36
N CYS A 495 22.05 -24.74 26.03
CA CYS A 495 22.47 -24.29 24.70
C CYS A 495 21.85 -25.09 23.55
N ASN A 496 21.69 -26.42 23.71
CA ASN A 496 21.06 -27.25 22.69
C ASN A 496 19.59 -26.92 22.53
N VAL A 497 18.87 -26.68 23.64
CA VAL A 497 17.46 -26.30 23.62
C VAL A 497 17.26 -24.98 22.91
N VAL A 498 18.07 -23.95 23.23
CA VAL A 498 17.98 -22.65 22.56
C VAL A 498 18.33 -22.76 21.07
N LYS A 499 19.32 -23.57 20.69
CA LYS A 499 19.64 -23.83 19.28
C LYS A 499 18.50 -24.54 18.55
N THR A 500 17.82 -25.48 19.20
CA THR A 500 16.63 -26.13 18.65
C THR A 500 15.52 -25.10 18.41
N ALA A 501 15.26 -24.20 19.37
CA ALA A 501 14.29 -23.15 19.20
C ALA A 501 14.64 -22.22 18.01
N VAL A 502 15.90 -21.78 17.90
CA VAL A 502 16.36 -20.98 16.75
C VAL A 502 16.18 -21.74 15.43
N LYS A 503 16.52 -23.04 15.40
CA LYS A 503 16.36 -23.88 14.22
C LYS A 503 14.89 -24.09 13.84
N MET A 504 13.97 -24.04 14.80
CA MET A 504 12.53 -24.06 14.60
C MET A 504 11.94 -22.66 14.33
N GLY A 505 12.78 -21.67 13.99
CA GLY A 505 12.36 -20.33 13.55
C GLY A 505 12.06 -19.34 14.67
N MET A 506 12.37 -19.67 15.92
CA MET A 506 12.13 -18.75 17.03
C MET A 506 13.07 -17.55 16.99
N THR A 507 12.49 -16.38 17.09
CA THR A 507 13.17 -15.10 17.30
C THR A 507 12.61 -14.39 18.53
N ARG A 508 13.34 -13.42 19.05
CA ARG A 508 12.78 -12.49 20.02
C ARG A 508 11.74 -11.61 19.36
N ALA A 509 10.92 -10.95 20.14
CA ALA A 509 9.88 -10.03 19.65
C ALA A 509 10.43 -8.88 18.78
N ASP A 510 11.72 -8.54 18.94
CA ASP A 510 12.42 -7.54 18.13
C ASP A 510 13.04 -8.11 16.83
N GLY A 511 12.68 -9.33 16.43
CA GLY A 511 13.16 -10.01 15.23
C GLY A 511 14.57 -10.60 15.37
N ARG A 512 15.33 -10.32 16.45
CA ARG A 512 16.70 -10.80 16.61
C ARG A 512 16.72 -12.26 17.08
N SER A 513 17.83 -12.94 16.76
CA SER A 513 18.07 -14.30 17.22
C SER A 513 18.04 -14.41 18.75
N LEU A 514 17.51 -15.51 19.28
CA LEU A 514 17.56 -15.84 20.71
C LEU A 514 19.00 -15.92 21.25
N LEU A 515 19.98 -16.20 20.41
CA LEU A 515 21.41 -16.23 20.77
C LEU A 515 22.08 -14.84 20.72
N ALA A 516 21.40 -13.82 20.20
CA ALA A 516 21.90 -12.45 20.23
C ALA A 516 21.81 -11.85 21.63
N PRO A 517 22.74 -10.96 22.05
CA PRO A 517 22.66 -10.26 23.32
C PRO A 517 21.37 -9.44 23.43
N ASP A 518 20.68 -9.54 24.56
CA ASP A 518 19.48 -8.79 24.86
C ASP A 518 19.75 -7.60 25.79
N PRO A 519 19.63 -6.35 25.32
CA PRO A 519 19.84 -5.17 26.17
C PRO A 519 18.82 -5.04 27.30
N SER A 520 17.60 -5.61 27.14
CA SER A 520 16.53 -5.52 28.14
C SER A 520 16.77 -6.40 29.35
N LEU A 521 17.57 -7.46 29.21
CA LEU A 521 17.89 -8.41 30.27
C LEU A 521 19.02 -7.92 31.23
N GLY A 522 19.34 -6.63 31.24
CA GLY A 522 20.22 -5.99 32.22
C GLY A 522 21.68 -5.81 31.80
N ARG A 523 22.54 -5.41 32.78
CA ARG A 523 23.91 -4.94 32.54
C ARG A 523 24.87 -5.92 31.87
N ASN A 524 24.54 -7.21 31.79
CA ASN A 524 25.43 -8.26 31.30
C ASN A 524 25.10 -8.76 29.89
N ARG A 525 24.18 -8.14 29.15
CA ARG A 525 23.84 -8.50 27.76
C ARG A 525 23.59 -10.01 27.60
N PHE A 526 22.69 -10.57 28.39
CA PHE A 526 22.38 -11.98 28.31
C PHE A 526 21.57 -12.30 27.05
N SER A 527 21.94 -13.38 26.37
CA SER A 527 21.12 -14.07 25.39
C SER A 527 20.22 -15.11 26.08
N ALA A 528 19.27 -15.68 25.37
CA ALA A 528 18.33 -16.67 25.93
C ALA A 528 19.06 -17.90 26.52
N ASP A 529 20.23 -18.26 26.04
CA ASP A 529 21.07 -19.34 26.55
C ASP A 529 21.73 -19.05 27.91
N ASN A 530 21.43 -17.91 28.52
CA ASN A 530 21.78 -17.57 29.90
C ASN A 530 20.58 -17.61 30.87
N LEU A 531 19.40 -18.00 30.39
CA LEU A 531 18.17 -18.07 31.19
C LEU A 531 17.90 -19.52 31.59
N PRO A 532 18.08 -19.91 32.86
CA PRO A 532 17.89 -21.29 33.32
C PRO A 532 16.43 -21.76 33.27
N GLY A 533 15.48 -20.85 33.07
CA GLY A 533 14.06 -21.13 32.86
C GLY A 533 13.62 -21.01 31.41
N PHE A 534 14.51 -21.09 30.42
CA PHE A 534 14.16 -20.96 29.02
C PHE A 534 13.03 -21.91 28.60
N THR A 535 13.04 -23.14 29.07
CA THR A 535 11.98 -24.14 28.84
C THR A 535 10.60 -23.72 29.41
N LEU A 536 10.56 -22.75 30.31
CA LEU A 536 9.35 -22.18 30.90
C LEU A 536 8.86 -20.89 30.21
N GLY A 537 9.57 -20.47 29.14
CA GLY A 537 9.12 -19.40 28.27
C GLY A 537 9.37 -17.98 28.78
N GLU A 538 10.49 -17.75 29.47
CA GLU A 538 10.86 -16.46 30.06
C GLU A 538 11.25 -15.37 29.02
N VAL A 539 11.36 -15.74 27.73
CA VAL A 539 11.72 -14.81 26.64
C VAL A 539 10.48 -14.31 25.94
N ASN A 540 10.41 -12.98 25.73
CA ASN A 540 9.36 -12.39 24.93
C ASN A 540 9.58 -12.66 23.44
N VAL A 541 8.60 -13.26 22.78
CA VAL A 541 8.61 -13.64 21.36
C VAL A 541 7.29 -13.20 20.69
N ALA A 542 7.28 -13.12 19.37
CA ALA A 542 6.06 -12.92 18.63
C ALA A 542 5.23 -14.23 18.58
N PRO A 543 3.92 -14.19 18.80
CA PRO A 543 3.01 -15.34 18.63
C PRO A 543 3.18 -16.07 17.30
N MET A 544 3.43 -15.36 16.21
CA MET A 544 3.70 -15.93 14.88
C MET A 544 4.91 -16.87 14.86
N SER A 545 5.98 -16.55 15.61
CA SER A 545 7.16 -17.42 15.71
C SER A 545 6.81 -18.75 16.38
N MET A 546 5.96 -18.72 17.40
CA MET A 546 5.47 -19.94 18.06
C MET A 546 4.55 -20.76 17.14
N ALA A 547 3.62 -20.11 16.43
CA ALA A 547 2.78 -20.78 15.45
C ALA A 547 3.63 -21.49 14.38
N ALA A 548 4.69 -20.84 13.87
CA ALA A 548 5.60 -21.41 12.89
C ALA A 548 6.40 -22.60 13.44
N ALA A 549 6.86 -22.53 14.70
CA ALA A 549 7.55 -23.64 15.36
C ALA A 549 6.64 -24.87 15.52
N TYR A 550 5.38 -24.70 15.91
CA TYR A 550 4.42 -25.78 15.98
C TYR A 550 4.00 -26.29 14.60
N ALA A 551 3.91 -25.40 13.60
CA ALA A 551 3.66 -25.76 12.21
C ALA A 551 4.77 -26.65 11.64
N SER A 552 6.03 -26.49 12.06
CA SER A 552 7.14 -27.36 11.61
C SER A 552 6.98 -28.79 12.13
N VAL A 553 6.53 -28.95 13.37
CA VAL A 553 6.21 -30.30 13.93
C VAL A 553 5.06 -30.92 13.15
N ALA A 554 3.98 -30.17 12.90
CA ALA A 554 2.82 -30.60 12.10
C ALA A 554 3.23 -31.04 10.69
N ALA A 555 4.23 -30.36 10.09
CA ALA A 555 4.79 -30.65 8.77
C ALA A 555 5.83 -31.79 8.76
N GLY A 556 5.93 -32.59 9.85
CA GLY A 556 6.89 -33.67 9.94
C GLY A 556 8.34 -33.22 9.99
N GLY A 557 8.61 -32.07 10.60
CA GLY A 557 9.93 -31.48 10.77
C GLY A 557 10.40 -30.65 9.56
N MET A 558 9.47 -30.05 8.86
CA MET A 558 9.75 -29.07 7.81
C MET A 558 9.34 -27.69 8.31
N TYR A 559 10.31 -26.88 8.69
CA TYR A 559 10.08 -25.47 8.96
C TYR A 559 10.00 -24.69 7.65
N CYS A 560 9.05 -23.79 7.56
CA CYS A 560 8.97 -22.77 6.53
C CYS A 560 8.72 -21.41 7.20
N SER A 561 9.47 -20.38 6.78
CA SER A 561 9.26 -19.01 7.28
C SER A 561 7.83 -18.54 7.01
N PRO A 562 7.21 -17.74 7.90
CA PRO A 562 5.90 -17.15 7.64
C PRO A 562 5.89 -16.37 6.32
N GLN A 563 4.87 -16.60 5.51
CA GLN A 563 4.70 -15.95 4.21
C GLN A 563 3.30 -15.37 4.09
N ALA A 564 3.20 -14.06 3.82
CA ALA A 564 1.93 -13.37 3.58
C ALA A 564 1.66 -13.07 2.11
N ILE A 565 2.70 -13.01 1.26
CA ILE A 565 2.58 -12.63 -0.15
C ILE A 565 3.00 -13.78 -1.05
N THR A 566 2.11 -14.18 -1.97
CA THR A 566 2.34 -15.29 -2.92
C THR A 566 2.63 -14.82 -4.34
N GLY A 567 2.25 -13.58 -4.69
CA GLY A 567 2.46 -13.08 -6.03
C GLY A 567 2.27 -11.57 -6.14
N ILE A 568 3.04 -10.96 -7.02
CA ILE A 568 2.93 -9.55 -7.36
C ILE A 568 2.96 -9.45 -8.88
N ALA A 569 2.01 -8.73 -9.47
CA ALA A 569 1.92 -8.54 -10.91
C ALA A 569 1.60 -7.10 -11.28
N VAL A 570 2.11 -6.64 -12.43
CA VAL A 570 1.72 -5.36 -13.03
C VAL A 570 0.34 -5.52 -13.67
N ILE A 571 -0.66 -4.77 -13.21
CA ILE A 571 -2.07 -4.91 -13.64
C ILE A 571 -2.22 -4.72 -15.16
N SER A 572 -1.57 -3.70 -15.73
CA SER A 572 -1.75 -3.33 -17.14
C SER A 572 -1.18 -4.36 -18.14
N THR A 573 -0.19 -5.15 -17.72
CA THR A 573 0.52 -6.09 -18.60
C THR A 573 0.39 -7.55 -18.19
N GLY A 574 -0.06 -7.82 -16.95
CA GLY A 574 -0.05 -9.15 -16.35
C GLY A 574 1.36 -9.67 -16.02
N ARG A 575 2.41 -8.85 -16.20
CA ARG A 575 3.80 -9.25 -15.95
C ARG A 575 4.00 -9.52 -14.47
N GLN A 576 4.44 -10.74 -14.16
CA GLN A 576 4.78 -11.14 -12.80
C GLN A 576 6.09 -10.48 -12.37
N LEU A 577 6.12 -9.99 -11.14
CA LEU A 577 7.31 -9.48 -10.46
C LEU A 577 7.87 -10.56 -9.54
N PRO A 578 9.19 -10.56 -9.28
CA PRO A 578 9.78 -11.52 -8.37
C PRO A 578 9.21 -11.37 -6.96
N VAL A 579 8.78 -12.47 -6.36
CA VAL A 579 8.52 -12.60 -4.93
C VAL A 579 9.63 -13.40 -4.27
N GLN A 580 9.92 -13.12 -3.01
CA GLN A 580 10.91 -13.89 -2.27
C GLN A 580 10.49 -15.36 -2.27
N LYS A 581 11.46 -16.21 -2.58
CA LYS A 581 11.25 -17.65 -2.43
C LYS A 581 11.18 -17.96 -0.95
N GLN A 582 10.15 -18.69 -0.58
CA GLN A 582 9.97 -19.14 0.78
C GLN A 582 11.17 -19.94 1.27
N ASP A 583 11.66 -19.59 2.46
CA ASP A 583 12.75 -20.31 3.11
C ASP A 583 12.17 -21.50 3.89
N CYS A 584 12.33 -22.69 3.31
CA CYS A 584 11.89 -23.94 3.92
C CYS A 584 13.09 -24.87 4.07
N TYR A 585 13.25 -25.42 5.26
CA TYR A 585 14.31 -26.40 5.55
C TYR A 585 13.84 -27.42 6.59
N ARG A 586 14.56 -28.55 6.64
CA ARG A 586 14.28 -29.56 7.63
C ARG A 586 14.94 -29.20 8.97
N ASP A 587 14.14 -28.88 9.95
CA ASP A 587 14.58 -28.51 11.29
C ASP A 587 14.69 -29.73 12.24
N MET A 588 13.93 -30.79 12.00
CA MET A 588 14.04 -32.06 12.72
C MET A 588 13.72 -33.24 11.81
N SER A 589 14.05 -34.46 12.24
CA SER A 589 13.69 -35.66 11.49
C SER A 589 12.17 -35.93 11.57
N THR A 590 11.63 -36.60 10.55
CA THR A 590 10.22 -37.01 10.55
C THR A 590 9.88 -37.89 11.75
N GLY A 591 10.83 -38.73 12.20
CA GLY A 591 10.66 -39.56 13.40
C GLY A 591 10.53 -38.74 14.68
N VAL A 592 11.34 -37.69 14.84
CA VAL A 592 11.27 -36.76 15.98
C VAL A 592 9.97 -35.98 15.97
N ALA A 593 9.56 -35.44 14.82
CA ALA A 593 8.29 -34.73 14.68
C ALA A 593 7.08 -35.63 14.99
N ALA A 594 7.08 -36.86 14.49
CA ALA A 594 6.02 -37.84 14.78
C ALA A 594 5.99 -38.21 16.28
N ALA A 595 7.15 -38.39 16.92
CA ALA A 595 7.27 -38.67 18.33
C ALA A 595 6.76 -37.50 19.19
N ALA A 596 7.16 -36.27 18.85
CA ALA A 596 6.63 -35.06 19.51
C ALA A 596 5.12 -34.93 19.34
N SER A 597 4.57 -35.14 18.14
CA SER A 597 3.15 -35.10 17.87
C SER A 597 2.37 -36.16 18.66
N TYR A 598 2.90 -37.40 18.76
CA TYR A 598 2.28 -38.44 19.54
C TYR A 598 2.17 -38.06 21.01
N ILE A 599 3.21 -37.51 21.61
CA ILE A 599 3.17 -37.06 23.01
C ILE A 599 2.20 -35.88 23.19
N LEU A 600 2.23 -34.90 22.28
CA LEU A 600 1.39 -33.69 22.33
C LEU A 600 -0.08 -33.98 22.07
N GLN A 601 -0.46 -35.06 21.37
CA GLN A 601 -1.84 -35.53 21.29
C GLN A 601 -2.39 -35.92 22.68
N GLY A 602 -1.54 -36.42 23.56
CA GLY A 602 -1.89 -36.76 24.94
C GLY A 602 -2.43 -35.57 25.72
N VAL A 603 -1.99 -34.35 25.42
CA VAL A 603 -2.47 -33.12 26.08
C VAL A 603 -4.00 -32.92 25.88
N LEU A 604 -4.54 -33.39 24.76
CA LEU A 604 -5.95 -33.29 24.41
C LEU A 604 -6.77 -34.52 24.85
N THR A 605 -6.14 -35.69 24.96
CA THR A 605 -6.82 -36.99 25.01
C THR A 605 -6.65 -37.74 26.31
N VAL A 606 -5.56 -37.52 27.07
CA VAL A 606 -5.32 -38.22 28.35
C VAL A 606 -6.15 -37.58 29.45
N PRO A 607 -6.94 -38.36 30.22
CA PRO A 607 -7.69 -37.82 31.35
C PRO A 607 -6.79 -37.15 32.38
N GLY A 608 -7.13 -35.94 32.78
CA GLY A 608 -6.34 -35.13 33.71
C GLY A 608 -5.28 -34.21 33.03
N ALA A 609 -5.06 -34.36 31.73
CA ALA A 609 -4.16 -33.48 30.96
C ALA A 609 -4.66 -32.03 30.94
N THR A 610 -3.73 -31.09 30.75
CA THR A 610 -3.98 -29.63 30.82
C THR A 610 -5.04 -29.13 29.83
N ALA A 611 -5.29 -29.84 28.72
CA ALA A 611 -6.34 -29.51 27.74
C ALA A 611 -7.28 -30.74 27.48
N TYR A 612 -7.44 -31.61 28.45
CA TYR A 612 -8.33 -32.78 28.33
C TYR A 612 -9.77 -32.36 27.97
N GLY A 613 -10.34 -33.08 27.02
CA GLY A 613 -11.72 -32.83 26.54
C GLY A 613 -11.83 -31.67 25.53
N ARG A 614 -10.72 -31.10 25.08
CA ARG A 614 -10.67 -30.08 24.01
C ARG A 614 -10.28 -30.68 22.66
N ALA A 615 -10.26 -32.01 22.55
CA ALA A 615 -10.00 -32.68 21.28
C ALA A 615 -11.09 -32.37 20.24
N ILE A 616 -10.66 -32.13 19.01
CA ILE A 616 -11.56 -31.97 17.87
C ILE A 616 -11.74 -33.29 17.11
N SER A 617 -12.65 -33.35 16.15
CA SER A 617 -12.94 -34.57 15.36
C SER A 617 -11.80 -35.03 14.46
N HIS A 618 -10.74 -34.23 14.32
CA HIS A 618 -9.57 -34.52 13.51
C HIS A 618 -8.36 -34.84 14.40
N HIS A 619 -7.32 -35.47 13.80
CA HIS A 619 -6.05 -35.65 14.50
C HIS A 619 -5.45 -34.29 14.82
N ALA A 620 -5.33 -33.98 16.08
CA ALA A 620 -4.78 -32.72 16.57
C ALA A 620 -3.82 -32.98 17.73
N ALA A 621 -2.85 -32.14 17.87
CA ALA A 621 -1.91 -32.09 18.98
C ALA A 621 -1.82 -30.67 19.52
N ALA A 622 -1.53 -30.52 20.80
CA ALA A 622 -1.53 -29.20 21.43
C ALA A 622 -0.57 -29.10 22.62
N LYS A 623 -0.30 -27.86 23.04
CA LYS A 623 0.37 -27.53 24.30
C LYS A 623 -0.20 -26.24 24.88
N THR A 624 -0.57 -26.27 26.14
CA THR A 624 -0.95 -25.09 26.92
C THR A 624 0.29 -24.32 27.38
N GLY A 625 0.17 -23.01 27.51
CA GLY A 625 1.16 -22.12 28.12
C GLY A 625 0.49 -21.28 29.21
N THR A 626 1.18 -21.07 30.32
CA THR A 626 0.76 -20.14 31.36
C THR A 626 2.06 -19.55 31.94
N ALA A 627 2.13 -18.22 32.05
CA ALA A 627 3.23 -17.57 32.76
C ALA A 627 2.74 -17.07 34.12
N ASP A 628 3.69 -16.71 34.99
CA ASP A 628 3.52 -16.45 36.40
C ASP A 628 2.25 -15.67 36.78
N ASN A 629 1.52 -16.23 37.78
CA ASN A 629 0.34 -15.64 38.41
C ASN A 629 -0.90 -15.41 37.48
N GLY A 630 -0.94 -16.02 36.31
CA GLY A 630 -2.09 -15.92 35.39
C GLY A 630 -2.15 -14.62 34.59
N TYR A 631 -1.06 -13.84 34.51
CA TYR A 631 -0.97 -12.65 33.65
C TYR A 631 -0.85 -12.98 32.15
N TYR A 632 -0.58 -14.26 31.84
CA TYR A 632 -0.41 -14.74 30.50
C TYR A 632 -0.94 -16.16 30.35
N ALA A 633 -1.72 -16.39 29.30
CA ALA A 633 -2.17 -17.73 28.91
C ALA A 633 -1.95 -17.94 27.41
N ALA A 634 -1.60 -19.15 27.01
CA ALA A 634 -1.41 -19.49 25.62
C ALA A 634 -1.91 -20.91 25.31
N PHE A 635 -2.23 -21.11 24.04
CA PHE A 635 -2.55 -22.41 23.49
C PHE A 635 -1.93 -22.53 22.10
N ALA A 636 -1.02 -23.49 21.94
CA ALA A 636 -0.52 -23.90 20.64
C ALA A 636 -1.24 -25.18 20.22
N GLY A 637 -1.91 -25.16 19.08
CA GLY A 637 -2.62 -26.31 18.55
C GLY A 637 -2.35 -26.52 17.07
N TYR A 638 -2.34 -27.78 16.62
CA TYR A 638 -2.17 -28.06 15.21
C TYR A 638 -2.84 -29.36 14.77
N THR A 639 -3.19 -29.37 13.50
CA THR A 639 -3.59 -30.51 12.67
C THR A 639 -2.54 -30.70 11.56
N PRO A 640 -2.63 -31.72 10.71
CA PRO A 640 -1.73 -31.84 9.56
C PRO A 640 -1.83 -30.67 8.55
N THR A 641 -2.92 -29.90 8.56
CA THR A 641 -3.23 -28.87 7.55
C THR A 641 -3.27 -27.46 8.10
N LEU A 642 -3.35 -27.28 9.41
CA LEU A 642 -3.44 -25.95 10.05
C LEU A 642 -2.73 -26.00 11.40
N ALA A 643 -1.94 -24.98 11.69
CA ALA A 643 -1.30 -24.77 12.98
C ALA A 643 -1.64 -23.36 13.48
N GLY A 644 -1.98 -23.26 14.77
CA GLY A 644 -2.36 -21.99 15.38
C GLY A 644 -1.66 -21.77 16.72
N TYR A 645 -1.49 -20.50 17.06
CA TYR A 645 -1.04 -20.05 18.37
C TYR A 645 -1.95 -18.93 18.85
N VAL A 646 -2.59 -19.17 19.98
CA VAL A 646 -3.43 -18.18 20.65
C VAL A 646 -2.70 -17.71 21.91
N SER A 647 -2.76 -16.41 22.19
CA SER A 647 -2.24 -15.84 23.43
C SER A 647 -3.16 -14.77 24.01
N VAL A 648 -3.31 -14.79 25.33
CA VAL A 648 -4.05 -13.83 26.13
C VAL A 648 -3.08 -13.20 27.13
N PHE A 649 -2.94 -11.88 27.13
CA PHE A 649 -1.96 -11.19 27.97
C PHE A 649 -2.33 -9.74 28.20
N ASN A 650 -1.71 -9.11 29.20
CA ASN A 650 -1.87 -7.70 29.44
C ASN A 650 -0.79 -6.91 28.68
N PRO A 651 -1.12 -6.13 27.63
CA PRO A 651 -0.13 -5.42 26.83
C PRO A 651 0.57 -4.27 27.57
N THR A 652 -0.01 -3.77 28.66
CA THR A 652 0.60 -2.70 29.49
C THR A 652 1.55 -3.26 30.54
N ASN A 653 1.48 -4.57 30.81
CA ASN A 653 2.37 -5.30 31.70
C ASN A 653 2.65 -6.70 31.13
N PRO A 654 3.43 -6.77 30.06
CA PRO A 654 3.65 -8.01 29.32
C PRO A 654 4.61 -9.00 30.02
N THR A 655 5.11 -8.65 31.23
CA THR A 655 6.06 -9.47 32.01
C THR A 655 5.54 -9.77 33.41
#